data_db3bc79856239d24a468a87d961ebd0d
#
_entry.id   db3bc79856239d24a468a87d961ebd0d
#
_cell.length_a   1.000
_cell.length_b   1.000
_cell.length_c   1.000
_cell.angle_alpha   90.00
_cell.angle_beta   90.00
_cell.angle_gamma   90.00
#
_symmetry.space_group_name_H-M   'P 1'
#
loop_
_entity.id
_entity.type
_entity.pdbx_description
1 polymer ?
#
loop_
_entity_poly.entity_id
_entity_poly.type
_entity_poly.pdbx_seq_one_letter_code
_entity_poly.pdbx_strand_id
1 'polypeptide(L)'
;MSEYERIKRSCLKRGELWEDPEFPATQTSVFYHQTPPFQFQWKRPKELCNRPIFVNDTPAQFDVIPGKMGDKWLVSCLGVLHLSKGLFYRVVPADQGFGNSGEPPGSPTAEYAGVFRFRLWWCGAWVEVLVDDRLPAIHGRLAFVQSRHSDQFWPALLEKAYAKLHGSYEALKYGTLLDGLSDLTGGITESIAIRQDPTACGRVLAKLLDMTSLITCTVNNNQQQIRASTEKLANGIQMGINYRLYAIERVETFNGEAVQLVKLRNPLGPGREYVGAWARGGLEWDEVPPMERDRLAVRNMAEGEFWISYSDFVKTFTHLEVVHLDAETSRDEPSLHSKHTWQMKLYQGSWRRGVTAGGCRNNEETFHINPQLHLILSEIEEVIVSLYQHSIMEIKVIGFTAYTLPKNSTESINKQFFKKNKSLVNSQYTNSRQVSHRCQLDQGGYLLVPTTFEPTQETSFTLRVYSSKPLKLKLLDTPPSLMKSAIIKAPPLEGKGFSQYEAVFLQLADEHRTVNAFELQELLEACLPNDYIKSCASMEVCRQVVLTMDSSGSGRLKFNDFKDLMCSLKYWQAAFKNHTKEKTGILKAERLRDALLEVGFQLNTDVLSILILRYMRKDGTLRFGDFVSAILHLSDAFGIFESKDPLQNGTIKLSLTEWLRSSLMC
;
A
#
# COMPACT_ATOMS: atom_id res chain seq x y z
N MET A 1 -3.23 -19.52 -20.01
CA MET A 1 -4.68 -19.24 -20.17
C MET A 1 -5.13 -18.47 -18.94
N SER A 2 -5.64 -17.25 -19.10
CA SER A 2 -6.08 -16.40 -18.01
C SER A 2 -7.34 -16.97 -17.33
N GLU A 3 -7.63 -16.51 -16.13
CA GLU A 3 -8.87 -16.91 -15.43
C GLU A 3 -10.12 -16.48 -16.22
N TYR A 4 -10.08 -15.29 -16.79
CA TYR A 4 -11.13 -14.80 -17.68
C TYR A 4 -11.42 -15.77 -18.84
N GLU A 5 -10.39 -16.19 -19.56
CA GLU A 5 -10.54 -17.13 -20.68
C GLU A 5 -11.05 -18.49 -20.23
N ARG A 6 -10.60 -18.97 -19.08
CA ARG A 6 -11.05 -20.25 -18.50
C ARG A 6 -12.54 -20.20 -18.19
N ILE A 7 -12.99 -19.15 -17.52
CA ILE A 7 -14.40 -18.96 -17.17
C ILE A 7 -15.24 -18.82 -18.44
N LYS A 8 -14.81 -17.98 -19.37
CA LYS A 8 -15.51 -17.73 -20.63
C LYS A 8 -15.72 -19.02 -21.42
N ARG A 9 -14.67 -19.80 -21.62
CA ARG A 9 -14.75 -21.10 -22.31
C ARG A 9 -15.65 -22.10 -21.58
N SER A 10 -15.56 -22.17 -20.28
CA SER A 10 -16.39 -23.07 -19.49
C SER A 10 -17.88 -22.73 -19.63
N CYS A 11 -18.22 -21.45 -19.53
CA CYS A 11 -19.60 -20.99 -19.67
C CYS A 11 -20.15 -21.20 -21.08
N LEU A 12 -19.35 -20.87 -22.09
CA LEU A 12 -19.73 -21.12 -23.52
C LEU A 12 -19.97 -22.59 -23.79
N LYS A 13 -19.14 -23.49 -23.25
CA LYS A 13 -19.31 -24.94 -23.42
C LYS A 13 -20.58 -25.47 -22.75
N ARG A 14 -20.97 -24.87 -21.61
CA ARG A 14 -22.19 -25.27 -20.88
C ARG A 14 -23.45 -24.59 -21.41
N GLY A 15 -23.31 -23.54 -22.18
CA GLY A 15 -24.44 -22.71 -22.63
C GLY A 15 -25.06 -21.89 -21.48
N GLU A 16 -24.26 -21.55 -20.47
CA GLU A 16 -24.67 -20.82 -19.28
C GLU A 16 -23.95 -19.46 -19.22
N LEU A 17 -24.61 -18.48 -18.61
CA LEU A 17 -23.99 -17.20 -18.30
C LEU A 17 -23.33 -17.24 -16.92
N TRP A 18 -22.14 -16.66 -16.80
CA TRP A 18 -21.41 -16.65 -15.57
C TRP A 18 -22.14 -15.85 -14.47
N GLU A 19 -22.06 -16.38 -13.26
CA GLU A 19 -22.46 -15.71 -12.04
C GLU A 19 -21.25 -15.61 -11.11
N ASP A 20 -20.92 -14.39 -10.69
CA ASP A 20 -19.74 -14.12 -9.88
C ASP A 20 -19.97 -14.59 -8.43
N PRO A 21 -19.24 -15.61 -7.96
CA PRO A 21 -19.41 -16.09 -6.59
C PRO A 21 -18.83 -15.15 -5.53
N GLU A 22 -17.86 -14.29 -5.93
CA GLU A 22 -17.19 -13.35 -5.01
C GLU A 22 -17.95 -12.03 -4.85
N PHE A 23 -18.79 -11.68 -5.83
CA PHE A 23 -19.63 -10.48 -5.79
C PHE A 23 -21.04 -10.81 -6.29
N PRO A 24 -21.85 -11.52 -5.49
CA PRO A 24 -23.14 -12.03 -5.91
C PRO A 24 -24.17 -10.93 -6.12
N ALA A 25 -25.17 -11.21 -6.95
CA ALA A 25 -26.29 -10.30 -7.22
C ALA A 25 -27.30 -10.30 -6.05
N THR A 26 -26.86 -9.80 -4.91
CA THR A 26 -27.64 -9.70 -3.66
C THR A 26 -27.60 -8.29 -3.10
N GLN A 27 -28.50 -7.98 -2.18
CA GLN A 27 -28.54 -6.66 -1.57
C GLN A 27 -27.27 -6.32 -0.77
N THR A 28 -26.59 -7.32 -0.22
CA THR A 28 -25.32 -7.13 0.51
C THR A 28 -24.19 -6.60 -0.36
N SER A 29 -24.22 -6.85 -1.66
CA SER A 29 -23.28 -6.28 -2.61
C SER A 29 -23.54 -4.80 -2.89
N VAL A 30 -24.74 -4.31 -2.64
CA VAL A 30 -25.13 -2.91 -2.80
C VAL A 30 -24.93 -2.15 -1.49
N PHE A 31 -25.52 -2.64 -0.39
CA PHE A 31 -25.48 -2.00 0.92
C PHE A 31 -24.91 -2.96 1.97
N TYR A 32 -23.93 -2.51 2.72
CA TYR A 32 -23.29 -3.27 3.78
C TYR A 32 -23.77 -2.85 5.17
N HIS A 33 -23.93 -1.55 5.44
CA HIS A 33 -24.31 -1.01 6.74
C HIS A 33 -25.70 -0.41 6.79
N GLN A 34 -26.25 -0.03 5.68
CA GLN A 34 -27.56 0.65 5.60
C GLN A 34 -28.63 -0.28 5.06
N THR A 35 -29.85 -0.09 5.53
CA THR A 35 -31.02 -0.74 4.92
C THR A 35 -31.24 -0.11 3.55
N PRO A 36 -31.32 -0.88 2.46
CA PRO A 36 -31.56 -0.33 1.14
C PRO A 36 -32.88 0.48 1.11
N PRO A 37 -32.85 1.71 0.62
CA PRO A 37 -34.06 2.52 0.48
C PRO A 37 -34.99 2.02 -0.62
N PHE A 38 -34.50 1.11 -1.47
CA PHE A 38 -35.21 0.56 -2.63
C PHE A 38 -34.93 -0.93 -2.77
N GLN A 39 -35.87 -1.66 -3.36
CA GLN A 39 -35.60 -3.00 -3.84
C GLN A 39 -34.91 -2.96 -5.19
N PHE A 40 -33.71 -3.48 -5.26
CA PHE A 40 -32.96 -3.58 -6.50
C PHE A 40 -33.31 -4.87 -7.23
N GLN A 41 -33.46 -4.76 -8.55
CA GLN A 41 -33.52 -5.88 -9.45
C GLN A 41 -32.17 -6.01 -10.16
N TRP A 42 -31.60 -7.18 -10.18
CA TRP A 42 -30.36 -7.42 -10.89
C TRP A 42 -30.67 -7.86 -12.32
N LYS A 43 -30.24 -7.05 -13.27
CA LYS A 43 -30.52 -7.23 -14.68
C LYS A 43 -29.26 -7.23 -15.51
N ARG A 44 -29.21 -8.13 -16.49
CA ARG A 44 -28.14 -8.14 -17.48
C ARG A 44 -28.42 -7.13 -18.60
N PRO A 45 -27.41 -6.60 -19.28
CA PRO A 45 -27.62 -5.65 -20.38
C PRO A 45 -28.58 -6.12 -21.45
N LYS A 46 -28.57 -7.40 -21.81
CA LYS A 46 -29.53 -7.97 -22.77
C LYS A 46 -30.99 -7.95 -22.29
N GLU A 47 -31.23 -7.86 -21.00
CA GLU A 47 -32.56 -7.68 -20.43
C GLU A 47 -33.00 -6.22 -20.40
N LEU A 48 -32.05 -5.29 -20.49
CA LEU A 48 -32.28 -3.83 -20.45
C LEU A 48 -32.44 -3.19 -21.83
N CYS A 49 -31.77 -3.74 -22.83
CA CYS A 49 -31.86 -3.28 -24.21
C CYS A 49 -31.64 -4.42 -25.20
N ASN A 50 -32.13 -4.24 -26.43
CA ASN A 50 -32.09 -5.30 -27.44
C ASN A 50 -30.70 -5.54 -28.02
N ARG A 51 -29.85 -4.52 -28.08
CA ARG A 51 -28.52 -4.60 -28.68
C ARG A 51 -27.48 -3.86 -27.83
N PRO A 52 -27.10 -4.44 -26.68
CA PRO A 52 -26.13 -3.82 -25.82
C PRO A 52 -24.75 -3.75 -26.46
N ILE A 53 -24.04 -2.65 -26.20
CA ILE A 53 -22.67 -2.40 -26.64
C ILE A 53 -21.81 -2.24 -25.39
N PHE A 54 -20.62 -2.84 -25.42
CA PHE A 54 -19.69 -2.70 -24.28
C PHE A 54 -19.04 -1.32 -24.30
N VAL A 55 -18.30 -1.01 -25.34
CA VAL A 55 -17.67 0.29 -25.56
C VAL A 55 -17.83 0.72 -27.01
N ASN A 56 -18.15 1.98 -27.22
CA ASN A 56 -18.28 2.52 -28.57
C ASN A 56 -16.95 3.10 -29.03
N ASP A 57 -16.48 2.68 -30.21
CA ASP A 57 -15.21 3.12 -30.80
C ASP A 57 -15.23 4.54 -31.39
N THR A 58 -16.40 5.15 -31.51
CA THR A 58 -16.45 6.53 -31.98
C THR A 58 -15.82 7.45 -30.94
N PRO A 59 -14.89 8.34 -31.32
CA PRO A 59 -14.22 9.25 -30.40
C PRO A 59 -15.12 10.35 -29.84
N ALA A 60 -16.41 10.10 -29.82
CA ALA A 60 -17.41 11.01 -29.32
C ALA A 60 -17.27 11.20 -27.79
N GLN A 61 -17.68 12.27 -27.39
CA GLN A 61 -17.96 12.85 -26.08
C GLN A 61 -17.96 11.88 -24.90
N PHE A 62 -17.34 12.29 -23.83
CA PHE A 62 -17.53 11.67 -22.53
C PHE A 62 -19.01 11.78 -22.12
N ASP A 63 -19.67 10.66 -22.03
CA ASP A 63 -21.12 10.55 -21.88
C ASP A 63 -21.57 9.90 -20.56
N VAL A 64 -20.64 9.70 -19.62
CA VAL A 64 -20.93 9.06 -18.34
C VAL A 64 -21.64 10.03 -17.41
N ILE A 65 -22.71 9.54 -16.79
CA ILE A 65 -23.48 10.29 -15.79
C ILE A 65 -23.40 9.59 -14.43
N PRO A 66 -23.37 10.37 -13.32
CA PRO A 66 -23.34 9.80 -11.98
C PRO A 66 -24.65 9.11 -11.65
N GLY A 67 -24.57 8.12 -10.78
CA GLY A 67 -25.72 7.46 -10.18
C GLY A 67 -26.23 8.17 -8.93
N LYS A 68 -27.08 7.47 -8.19
CA LYS A 68 -27.71 7.99 -6.96
C LYS A 68 -26.86 7.83 -5.69
N MET A 69 -25.67 7.21 -5.78
CA MET A 69 -24.83 6.89 -4.62
C MET A 69 -23.83 7.98 -4.21
N GLY A 70 -23.78 9.11 -4.90
CA GLY A 70 -22.84 10.19 -4.57
C GLY A 70 -21.41 9.94 -5.08
N ASP A 71 -21.27 9.21 -6.15
CA ASP A 71 -20.02 8.80 -6.81
C ASP A 71 -19.57 9.76 -7.94
N LYS A 72 -19.89 11.03 -7.81
CA LYS A 72 -19.47 12.07 -8.76
C LYS A 72 -17.95 12.12 -8.94
N TRP A 73 -17.21 11.84 -7.89
CA TRP A 73 -15.76 11.76 -7.93
C TRP A 73 -15.27 10.69 -8.93
N LEU A 74 -15.94 9.55 -8.99
CA LEU A 74 -15.61 8.48 -9.95
C LEU A 74 -15.86 8.93 -11.38
N VAL A 75 -16.98 9.58 -11.63
CA VAL A 75 -17.30 10.14 -12.96
C VAL A 75 -16.26 11.17 -13.39
N SER A 76 -15.77 11.99 -12.46
CA SER A 76 -14.68 12.94 -12.74
C SER A 76 -13.38 12.22 -13.09
N CYS A 77 -13.02 11.14 -12.38
CA CYS A 77 -11.87 10.29 -12.71
C CYS A 77 -12.01 9.70 -14.12
N LEU A 78 -13.17 9.16 -14.44
CA LEU A 78 -13.44 8.57 -15.75
C LEU A 78 -13.34 9.60 -16.87
N GLY A 79 -13.75 10.85 -16.61
CA GLY A 79 -13.60 11.95 -17.56
C GLY A 79 -12.13 12.24 -17.87
N VAL A 80 -11.29 12.30 -16.87
CA VAL A 80 -9.83 12.48 -17.04
C VAL A 80 -9.23 11.31 -17.80
N LEU A 81 -9.57 10.07 -17.40
CA LEU A 81 -9.07 8.86 -18.04
C LEU A 81 -9.48 8.77 -19.51
N HIS A 82 -10.72 9.13 -19.83
CA HIS A 82 -11.27 9.05 -21.19
C HIS A 82 -10.53 9.95 -22.19
N LEU A 83 -9.97 11.08 -21.73
CA LEU A 83 -9.14 11.95 -22.57
C LEU A 83 -7.80 11.32 -22.94
N SER A 84 -7.35 10.33 -22.18
CA SER A 84 -6.09 9.61 -22.37
C SER A 84 -6.39 8.19 -22.84
N LYS A 85 -6.61 8.03 -24.15
CA LYS A 85 -7.12 6.77 -24.74
C LYS A 85 -6.26 5.54 -24.43
N GLY A 86 -4.94 5.68 -24.40
CA GLY A 86 -4.05 4.58 -24.05
C GLY A 86 -4.26 4.09 -22.63
N LEU A 87 -4.40 5.02 -21.69
CA LEU A 87 -4.69 4.69 -20.28
C LEU A 87 -6.10 4.14 -20.12
N PHE A 88 -7.06 4.69 -20.84
CA PHE A 88 -8.44 4.23 -20.84
C PHE A 88 -8.56 2.76 -21.23
N TYR A 89 -7.98 2.37 -22.37
CA TYR A 89 -8.05 0.99 -22.85
C TYR A 89 -7.22 0.00 -22.04
N ARG A 90 -6.28 0.47 -21.24
CA ARG A 90 -5.62 -0.37 -20.23
C ARG A 90 -6.61 -0.81 -19.15
N VAL A 91 -7.44 0.10 -18.69
CA VAL A 91 -8.46 -0.17 -17.65
C VAL A 91 -9.67 -0.92 -18.23
N VAL A 92 -10.11 -0.54 -19.44
CA VAL A 92 -11.30 -1.04 -20.11
C VAL A 92 -10.89 -1.77 -21.40
N PRO A 93 -10.50 -3.05 -21.34
CA PRO A 93 -10.16 -3.81 -22.55
C PRO A 93 -11.34 -3.88 -23.52
N ALA A 94 -11.14 -3.40 -24.75
CA ALA A 94 -12.20 -3.30 -25.75
C ALA A 94 -12.55 -4.63 -26.45
N ASP A 95 -11.79 -5.68 -26.21
CA ASP A 95 -11.93 -7.01 -26.81
C ASP A 95 -12.99 -7.89 -26.15
N GLN A 96 -14.08 -7.30 -25.69
CA GLN A 96 -15.19 -7.98 -25.03
C GLN A 96 -16.52 -7.34 -25.46
N GLY A 97 -17.56 -8.13 -25.48
CA GLY A 97 -18.85 -7.70 -25.96
C GLY A 97 -20.00 -8.63 -25.60
N PHE A 98 -21.14 -8.44 -26.23
CA PHE A 98 -22.37 -9.16 -25.91
C PHE A 98 -22.79 -10.20 -26.96
N GLY A 99 -21.96 -10.47 -27.97
CA GLY A 99 -22.27 -11.44 -29.02
C GLY A 99 -23.49 -11.07 -29.83
N ASN A 100 -23.58 -9.83 -30.29
CA ASN A 100 -24.70 -9.35 -31.09
C ASN A 100 -24.70 -9.96 -32.49
N SER A 101 -25.89 -10.16 -33.10
CA SER A 101 -26.01 -10.63 -34.47
C SER A 101 -25.35 -9.62 -35.43
N GLY A 102 -24.54 -10.16 -36.35
CA GLY A 102 -23.80 -9.36 -37.33
C GLY A 102 -22.35 -9.07 -36.97
N GLU A 103 -21.88 -9.49 -35.81
CA GLU A 103 -20.45 -9.45 -35.50
C GLU A 103 -19.68 -10.54 -36.27
N PRO A 104 -18.44 -10.25 -36.72
CA PRO A 104 -17.67 -11.22 -37.45
C PRO A 104 -17.45 -12.53 -36.65
N PRO A 105 -17.66 -13.69 -37.19
CA PRO A 105 -17.36 -14.95 -36.52
C PRO A 105 -15.90 -15.00 -36.07
N GLY A 106 -15.66 -15.38 -34.82
CA GLY A 106 -14.31 -15.44 -34.24
C GLY A 106 -13.77 -14.11 -33.74
N SER A 107 -14.52 -13.00 -33.82
CA SER A 107 -14.14 -11.76 -33.11
C SER A 107 -14.30 -11.94 -31.61
N PRO A 108 -13.46 -11.30 -30.79
CA PRO A 108 -13.58 -11.38 -29.32
C PRO A 108 -14.93 -10.90 -28.79
N THR A 109 -15.60 -10.02 -29.51
CA THR A 109 -16.91 -9.45 -29.15
C THR A 109 -18.08 -10.33 -29.56
N ALA A 110 -17.88 -11.31 -30.46
CA ALA A 110 -18.93 -12.23 -30.94
C ALA A 110 -19.34 -13.29 -29.91
N GLU A 111 -18.49 -13.54 -28.92
CA GLU A 111 -18.74 -14.54 -27.89
C GLU A 111 -19.21 -13.88 -26.61
N TYR A 112 -20.33 -14.33 -26.05
CA TYR A 112 -20.90 -13.79 -24.85
C TYR A 112 -21.10 -14.87 -23.79
N ALA A 113 -20.44 -14.70 -22.65
CA ALA A 113 -20.52 -15.62 -21.51
C ALA A 113 -20.97 -14.95 -20.21
N GLY A 114 -21.34 -13.67 -20.25
CA GLY A 114 -21.76 -12.91 -19.06
C GLY A 114 -20.62 -12.51 -18.12
N VAL A 115 -19.37 -12.69 -18.52
CA VAL A 115 -18.17 -12.30 -17.77
C VAL A 115 -17.46 -11.15 -18.48
N PHE A 116 -17.08 -10.14 -17.68
CA PHE A 116 -16.32 -8.98 -18.14
C PHE A 116 -15.11 -8.75 -17.25
N ARG A 117 -14.05 -8.17 -17.81
CA ARG A 117 -12.82 -7.89 -17.10
C ARG A 117 -12.43 -6.45 -17.21
N PHE A 118 -11.80 -5.96 -16.11
CA PHE A 118 -11.18 -4.64 -16.03
C PHE A 118 -9.84 -4.76 -15.36
N ARG A 119 -8.94 -3.81 -15.61
CA ARG A 119 -7.64 -3.75 -14.94
C ARG A 119 -7.57 -2.50 -14.08
N LEU A 120 -7.33 -2.70 -12.80
CA LEU A 120 -7.22 -1.63 -11.83
C LEU A 120 -5.90 -1.76 -11.07
N TRP A 121 -5.31 -0.64 -10.74
CA TRP A 121 -4.15 -0.62 -9.85
C TRP A 121 -4.64 -0.66 -8.41
N TRP A 122 -4.32 -1.72 -7.71
CA TRP A 122 -4.87 -2.00 -6.40
C TRP A 122 -3.83 -2.61 -5.48
N CYS A 123 -3.66 -2.03 -4.27
CA CYS A 123 -2.71 -2.53 -3.28
C CYS A 123 -1.28 -2.70 -3.83
N GLY A 124 -0.85 -1.76 -4.67
CA GLY A 124 0.52 -1.73 -5.20
C GLY A 124 0.77 -2.56 -6.46
N ALA A 125 -0.26 -3.11 -7.08
CA ALA A 125 -0.13 -3.91 -8.30
C ALA A 125 -1.33 -3.72 -9.24
N TRP A 126 -1.11 -3.97 -10.53
CA TRP A 126 -2.21 -4.09 -11.47
C TRP A 126 -2.92 -5.43 -11.27
N VAL A 127 -4.22 -5.37 -11.04
CA VAL A 127 -5.07 -6.55 -10.87
C VAL A 127 -6.14 -6.60 -11.95
N GLU A 128 -6.42 -7.80 -12.44
CA GLU A 128 -7.55 -8.06 -13.31
C GLU A 128 -8.77 -8.38 -12.44
N VAL A 129 -9.83 -7.60 -12.60
CA VAL A 129 -11.08 -7.76 -11.86
C VAL A 129 -12.12 -8.32 -12.79
N LEU A 130 -12.65 -9.48 -12.46
CA LEU A 130 -13.73 -10.14 -13.19
C LEU A 130 -15.07 -9.85 -12.53
N VAL A 131 -16.05 -9.49 -13.31
CA VAL A 131 -17.45 -9.29 -12.86
C VAL A 131 -18.42 -9.97 -13.79
N ASP A 132 -19.53 -10.46 -13.27
CA ASP A 132 -20.66 -10.78 -14.12
C ASP A 132 -21.42 -9.51 -14.51
N ASP A 133 -22.22 -9.59 -15.57
CA ASP A 133 -22.93 -8.43 -16.09
C ASP A 133 -24.32 -8.20 -15.49
N ARG A 134 -24.62 -8.83 -14.34
CA ARG A 134 -25.82 -8.49 -13.58
C ARG A 134 -25.62 -7.16 -12.87
N LEU A 135 -26.44 -6.18 -13.22
CA LEU A 135 -26.35 -4.78 -12.73
C LEU A 135 -27.57 -4.41 -11.90
N PRO A 136 -27.38 -3.65 -10.80
CA PRO A 136 -28.51 -3.16 -10.01
C PRO A 136 -29.38 -2.20 -10.80
N ALA A 137 -30.66 -2.47 -10.86
CA ALA A 137 -31.67 -1.66 -11.55
C ALA A 137 -32.86 -1.36 -10.64
N ILE A 138 -33.50 -0.23 -10.90
CA ILE A 138 -34.76 0.21 -10.27
C ILE A 138 -35.75 0.54 -11.37
N HIS A 139 -36.92 -0.07 -11.34
CA HIS A 139 -37.96 0.15 -12.37
C HIS A 139 -37.44 0.00 -13.81
N GLY A 140 -36.62 -1.01 -14.05
CA GLY A 140 -36.09 -1.32 -15.39
C GLY A 140 -35.00 -0.38 -15.89
N ARG A 141 -34.44 0.48 -15.04
CA ARG A 141 -33.34 1.40 -15.36
C ARG A 141 -32.16 1.17 -14.41
N LEU A 142 -30.94 1.37 -14.92
CA LEU A 142 -29.74 1.30 -14.09
C LEU A 142 -29.81 2.31 -12.93
N ALA A 143 -29.42 1.85 -11.74
CA ALA A 143 -29.52 2.64 -10.51
C ALA A 143 -28.33 3.58 -10.30
N PHE A 144 -27.15 3.21 -10.81
CA PHE A 144 -25.89 3.85 -10.51
C PHE A 144 -25.22 4.47 -11.73
N VAL A 145 -23.89 4.54 -11.78
CA VAL A 145 -23.16 5.11 -12.92
C VAL A 145 -23.54 4.42 -14.22
N GLN A 146 -23.79 5.20 -15.23
CA GLN A 146 -24.25 4.73 -16.53
C GLN A 146 -23.84 5.68 -17.65
N SER A 147 -23.88 5.21 -18.88
CA SER A 147 -23.79 6.06 -20.06
C SER A 147 -25.11 6.76 -20.34
N ARG A 148 -25.07 7.96 -20.95
CA ARG A 148 -26.27 8.63 -21.52
C ARG A 148 -26.86 7.83 -22.67
N HIS A 149 -26.01 7.08 -23.37
CA HIS A 149 -26.45 6.09 -24.36
C HIS A 149 -26.88 4.82 -23.64
N SER A 150 -28.16 4.57 -23.60
CA SER A 150 -28.77 3.47 -22.84
C SER A 150 -28.36 2.05 -23.30
N ASP A 151 -27.68 1.97 -24.42
CA ASP A 151 -27.14 0.72 -25.01
C ASP A 151 -25.67 0.47 -24.65
N GLN A 152 -24.95 1.41 -24.06
CA GLN A 152 -23.54 1.31 -23.71
C GLN A 152 -23.34 1.00 -22.22
N PHE A 153 -22.51 -0.03 -21.89
CA PHE A 153 -22.45 -0.58 -20.53
C PHE A 153 -21.09 -0.58 -19.86
N TRP A 154 -20.01 -0.16 -20.54
CA TRP A 154 -18.70 -0.14 -19.87
C TRP A 154 -18.67 0.70 -18.58
N PRO A 155 -19.36 1.86 -18.47
CA PRO A 155 -19.32 2.63 -17.23
C PRO A 155 -19.95 1.89 -16.06
N ALA A 156 -21.12 1.28 -16.25
CA ALA A 156 -21.81 0.52 -15.22
C ALA A 156 -21.03 -0.73 -14.80
N LEU A 157 -20.42 -1.42 -15.76
CA LEU A 157 -19.63 -2.61 -15.49
C LEU A 157 -18.30 -2.28 -14.80
N LEU A 158 -17.65 -1.19 -15.18
CA LEU A 158 -16.43 -0.70 -14.50
C LEU A 158 -16.72 -0.31 -13.05
N GLU A 159 -17.82 0.41 -12.81
CA GLU A 159 -18.25 0.73 -11.45
C GLU A 159 -18.47 -0.54 -10.62
N LYS A 160 -19.09 -1.56 -11.21
CA LYS A 160 -19.28 -2.85 -10.53
C LYS A 160 -17.95 -3.50 -10.16
N ALA A 161 -16.97 -3.51 -11.08
CA ALA A 161 -15.63 -4.02 -10.79
C ALA A 161 -14.96 -3.25 -9.65
N TYR A 162 -15.12 -1.94 -9.65
CA TYR A 162 -14.60 -1.06 -8.60
C TYR A 162 -15.31 -1.31 -7.26
N ALA A 163 -16.63 -1.47 -7.29
CA ALA A 163 -17.43 -1.85 -6.11
C ALA A 163 -17.01 -3.21 -5.54
N LYS A 164 -16.73 -4.19 -6.40
CA LYS A 164 -16.21 -5.50 -5.98
C LYS A 164 -14.92 -5.38 -5.19
N LEU A 165 -13.96 -4.57 -5.65
CA LEU A 165 -12.71 -4.31 -4.92
C LEU A 165 -12.93 -3.65 -3.56
N HIS A 166 -13.94 -2.79 -3.44
CA HIS A 166 -14.30 -2.11 -2.20
C HIS A 166 -15.24 -2.92 -1.30
N GLY A 167 -15.78 -4.02 -1.80
CA GLY A 167 -16.69 -4.90 -1.08
C GLY A 167 -18.18 -4.61 -1.30
N SER A 168 -18.56 -3.40 -1.67
CA SER A 168 -19.95 -3.01 -1.98
C SER A 168 -20.03 -1.71 -2.79
N TYR A 169 -21.17 -1.46 -3.41
CA TYR A 169 -21.45 -0.15 -4.03
C TYR A 169 -21.49 0.98 -2.98
N GLU A 170 -22.01 0.72 -1.81
CA GLU A 170 -22.05 1.69 -0.70
C GLU A 170 -20.66 2.22 -0.34
N ALA A 171 -19.64 1.38 -0.38
CA ALA A 171 -18.27 1.76 -0.07
C ALA A 171 -17.71 2.82 -1.04
N LEU A 172 -18.20 2.90 -2.26
CA LEU A 172 -17.80 3.91 -3.24
C LEU A 172 -18.22 5.33 -2.87
N LYS A 173 -19.20 5.50 -1.98
CA LYS A 173 -19.64 6.80 -1.49
C LYS A 173 -18.51 7.62 -0.84
N TYR A 174 -17.52 6.94 -0.29
CA TYR A 174 -16.43 7.55 0.47
C TYR A 174 -15.14 7.73 -0.34
N GLY A 175 -15.16 7.45 -1.63
CA GLY A 175 -14.02 7.62 -2.51
C GLY A 175 -13.66 9.09 -2.77
N THR A 176 -12.43 9.31 -3.21
CA THR A 176 -11.92 10.62 -3.60
C THR A 176 -11.40 10.60 -5.03
N LEU A 177 -11.34 11.78 -5.67
CA LEU A 177 -10.78 11.93 -7.00
C LEU A 177 -9.33 11.42 -7.08
N LEU A 178 -8.50 11.78 -6.12
CA LEU A 178 -7.08 11.40 -6.12
C LEU A 178 -6.90 9.89 -5.98
N ASP A 179 -7.68 9.24 -5.13
CA ASP A 179 -7.66 7.79 -4.98
C ASP A 179 -8.10 7.09 -6.28
N GLY A 180 -9.18 7.56 -6.87
CA GLY A 180 -9.69 7.01 -8.13
C GLY A 180 -8.70 7.19 -9.28
N LEU A 181 -8.06 8.34 -9.42
CA LEU A 181 -7.03 8.56 -10.42
C LEU A 181 -5.82 7.64 -10.22
N SER A 182 -5.42 7.40 -8.98
CA SER A 182 -4.36 6.43 -8.67
C SER A 182 -4.75 5.01 -9.06
N ASP A 183 -5.96 4.57 -8.70
CA ASP A 183 -6.47 3.23 -9.00
C ASP A 183 -6.64 2.98 -10.51
N LEU A 184 -6.99 4.01 -11.27
CA LEU A 184 -7.23 3.91 -12.71
C LEU A 184 -5.97 4.09 -13.56
N THR A 185 -4.96 4.76 -13.06
CA THR A 185 -3.73 5.06 -13.83
C THR A 185 -2.49 4.35 -13.32
N GLY A 186 -2.49 3.90 -12.07
CA GLY A 186 -1.31 3.38 -11.38
C GLY A 186 -0.32 4.46 -10.96
N GLY A 187 -0.65 5.73 -11.12
CA GLY A 187 0.24 6.84 -10.82
C GLY A 187 0.21 7.29 -9.36
N ILE A 188 1.14 8.18 -9.01
CA ILE A 188 1.12 8.92 -7.76
C ILE A 188 0.34 10.21 -7.98
N THR A 189 -0.61 10.51 -7.09
CA THR A 189 -1.45 11.68 -7.19
C THR A 189 -1.14 12.71 -6.11
N GLU A 190 -1.25 13.98 -6.48
CA GLU A 190 -1.16 15.09 -5.53
C GLU A 190 -2.13 16.21 -5.89
N SER A 191 -2.55 16.99 -4.89
CA SER A 191 -3.33 18.21 -5.08
C SER A 191 -2.50 19.42 -4.68
N ILE A 192 -2.50 20.44 -5.52
CA ILE A 192 -1.75 21.69 -5.32
C ILE A 192 -2.72 22.86 -5.30
N ALA A 193 -2.72 23.66 -4.25
CA ALA A 193 -3.51 24.86 -4.15
C ALA A 193 -2.86 26.01 -4.93
N ILE A 194 -3.54 26.52 -5.96
CA ILE A 194 -3.01 27.54 -6.88
C ILE A 194 -2.84 28.88 -6.20
N ARG A 195 -3.80 29.26 -5.36
CA ARG A 195 -3.90 30.61 -4.79
C ARG A 195 -2.94 30.90 -3.64
N GLN A 196 -2.30 29.87 -3.06
CA GLN A 196 -1.35 30.06 -1.96
C GLN A 196 -0.08 30.78 -2.46
N ASP A 197 0.44 30.38 -3.59
CA ASP A 197 1.59 31.02 -4.25
C ASP A 197 1.51 30.81 -5.76
N PRO A 198 0.89 31.74 -6.52
CA PRO A 198 0.73 31.61 -7.96
C PRO A 198 2.06 31.54 -8.73
N THR A 199 3.11 32.21 -8.25
CA THR A 199 4.42 32.19 -8.91
C THR A 199 5.11 30.84 -8.73
N ALA A 200 5.06 30.29 -7.53
CA ALA A 200 5.57 28.93 -7.26
C ALA A 200 4.77 27.89 -8.03
N CYS A 201 3.46 28.02 -8.11
CA CYS A 201 2.60 27.16 -8.92
C CYS A 201 3.03 27.15 -10.40
N GLY A 202 3.30 28.30 -10.98
CA GLY A 202 3.79 28.42 -12.36
C GLY A 202 5.12 27.71 -12.60
N ARG A 203 6.05 27.81 -11.67
CA ARG A 203 7.34 27.09 -11.72
C ARG A 203 7.17 25.58 -11.63
N VAL A 204 6.31 25.12 -10.74
CA VAL A 204 5.98 23.70 -10.59
C VAL A 204 5.33 23.17 -11.86
N LEU A 205 4.35 23.88 -12.41
CA LEU A 205 3.68 23.51 -13.66
C LEU A 205 4.67 23.39 -14.82
N ALA A 206 5.59 24.34 -14.98
CA ALA A 206 6.59 24.28 -16.03
C ALA A 206 7.44 23.01 -15.94
N LYS A 207 7.87 22.63 -14.74
CA LYS A 207 8.61 21.38 -14.52
C LYS A 207 7.77 20.13 -14.80
N LEU A 208 6.54 20.09 -14.33
CA LEU A 208 5.67 18.93 -14.48
C LEU A 208 5.22 18.70 -15.92
N LEU A 209 5.09 19.76 -16.70
CA LEU A 209 4.78 19.68 -18.14
C LEU A 209 5.87 19.01 -18.97
N ASP A 210 7.12 19.02 -18.49
CA ASP A 210 8.24 18.29 -19.12
C ASP A 210 8.32 16.82 -18.71
N MET A 211 7.56 16.43 -17.69
CA MET A 211 7.56 15.08 -17.13
C MET A 211 6.33 14.29 -17.57
N THR A 212 6.37 12.97 -17.38
CA THR A 212 5.22 12.07 -17.61
C THR A 212 4.17 12.24 -16.51
N SER A 213 3.56 13.41 -16.46
CA SER A 213 2.51 13.76 -15.50
C SER A 213 1.26 14.24 -16.24
N LEU A 214 0.10 13.79 -15.76
CA LEU A 214 -1.20 14.29 -16.20
C LEU A 214 -1.64 15.39 -15.22
N ILE A 215 -1.99 16.56 -15.77
CA ILE A 215 -2.35 17.70 -14.95
C ILE A 215 -3.80 18.08 -15.25
N THR A 216 -4.58 18.22 -14.21
CA THR A 216 -5.95 18.75 -14.27
C THR A 216 -6.08 19.94 -13.32
N CYS A 217 -7.08 20.78 -13.57
CA CYS A 217 -7.40 21.90 -12.70
C CYS A 217 -8.91 21.98 -12.44
N THR A 218 -9.25 22.41 -11.23
CA THR A 218 -10.63 22.53 -10.77
C THR A 218 -10.91 23.84 -10.08
N VAL A 219 -12.18 24.21 -10.08
CA VAL A 219 -12.72 25.29 -9.24
C VAL A 219 -13.50 24.65 -8.11
N ASN A 220 -12.98 24.70 -6.89
CA ASN A 220 -13.65 24.22 -5.70
C ASN A 220 -13.93 25.37 -4.74
N ASN A 221 -15.18 25.53 -4.35
CA ASN A 221 -15.58 26.49 -3.35
C ASN A 221 -15.83 25.78 -2.01
N ASN A 222 -14.93 25.94 -1.05
CA ASN A 222 -15.00 25.29 0.26
C ASN A 222 -16.23 25.66 1.10
N GLN A 223 -17.00 26.66 0.69
CA GLN A 223 -18.17 27.13 1.45
C GLN A 223 -19.51 26.55 1.00
N GLN A 224 -19.56 25.76 -0.06
CA GLN A 224 -20.82 25.20 -0.59
C GLN A 224 -20.73 23.71 -0.93
N GLN A 225 -20.25 22.91 -0.02
CA GLN A 225 -20.27 21.44 -0.17
C GLN A 225 -21.66 20.80 -0.23
N ILE A 226 -22.74 21.57 -0.14
CA ILE A 226 -24.08 20.99 0.08
C ILE A 226 -25.09 21.27 -1.07
N ARG A 227 -24.80 22.17 -2.02
CA ARG A 227 -25.71 22.38 -3.15
C ARG A 227 -24.98 22.40 -4.48
N ALA A 228 -24.74 21.24 -4.83
CA ALA A 228 -24.09 20.79 -5.91
C ALA A 228 -24.58 21.03 -7.21
N SER A 229 -24.42 21.20 -8.04
CA SER A 229 -24.70 20.99 -9.45
C SER A 229 -24.47 22.24 -10.28
N THR A 230 -23.41 22.20 -11.04
CA THR A 230 -23.32 22.93 -12.31
C THR A 230 -23.47 24.44 -12.21
N GLU A 231 -22.95 25.08 -11.19
CA GLU A 231 -22.76 26.52 -11.28
C GLU A 231 -21.67 26.83 -12.29
N LYS A 232 -22.04 27.48 -13.34
CA LYS A 232 -21.13 28.08 -14.30
C LYS A 232 -20.67 29.42 -13.78
N LEU A 233 -19.37 29.69 -13.87
CA LEU A 233 -18.85 31.03 -13.72
C LEU A 233 -19.25 31.91 -14.91
N ALA A 234 -19.13 33.24 -14.76
CA ALA A 234 -19.46 34.18 -15.82
C ALA A 234 -18.71 33.94 -17.14
N ASN A 235 -17.50 33.36 -17.06
CA ASN A 235 -16.67 33.02 -18.22
C ASN A 235 -17.00 31.63 -18.82
N GLY A 236 -18.02 30.95 -18.35
CA GLY A 236 -18.42 29.61 -18.83
C GLY A 236 -17.74 28.43 -18.19
N ILE A 237 -16.74 28.65 -17.34
CA ILE A 237 -16.07 27.59 -16.59
C ILE A 237 -17.02 26.98 -15.57
N GLN A 238 -17.07 25.64 -15.52
CA GLN A 238 -17.93 24.90 -14.59
C GLN A 238 -17.20 24.52 -13.35
N MET A 239 -17.86 24.69 -12.21
CA MET A 239 -17.33 24.23 -10.90
C MET A 239 -17.41 22.71 -10.79
N GLY A 240 -16.44 22.12 -10.10
CA GLY A 240 -16.43 20.68 -9.82
C GLY A 240 -16.04 19.79 -11.01
N ILE A 241 -15.56 20.35 -12.10
CA ILE A 241 -15.07 19.62 -13.27
C ILE A 241 -13.56 19.72 -13.33
N ASN A 242 -12.91 18.62 -13.65
CA ASN A 242 -11.46 18.53 -13.84
C ASN A 242 -11.09 18.81 -15.29
N TYR A 243 -10.67 20.04 -15.55
CA TYR A 243 -10.18 20.45 -16.87
C TYR A 243 -8.76 19.90 -17.07
N ARG A 244 -8.51 19.24 -18.20
CA ARG A 244 -7.17 18.78 -18.57
C ARG A 244 -6.30 19.97 -18.97
N LEU A 245 -5.11 20.07 -18.39
CA LEU A 245 -4.11 21.07 -18.73
C LEU A 245 -3.03 20.43 -19.62
N TYR A 246 -2.84 20.98 -20.82
CA TYR A 246 -1.90 20.43 -21.80
C TYR A 246 -0.59 21.20 -21.92
N ALA A 247 -0.65 22.52 -21.85
CA ALA A 247 0.51 23.34 -22.09
C ALA A 247 0.39 24.73 -21.47
N ILE A 248 1.53 25.33 -21.20
CA ILE A 248 1.69 26.77 -20.95
C ILE A 248 2.62 27.32 -22.01
N GLU A 249 2.15 28.30 -22.78
CA GLU A 249 2.90 28.89 -23.87
C GLU A 249 3.03 30.41 -23.71
N ARG A 250 4.20 30.92 -24.00
CA ARG A 250 4.44 32.38 -24.10
C ARG A 250 4.21 32.84 -25.53
N VAL A 251 3.38 33.85 -25.68
CA VAL A 251 3.05 34.44 -26.97
C VAL A 251 3.39 35.92 -26.93
N GLU A 252 4.01 36.43 -27.99
CA GLU A 252 4.25 37.85 -28.18
C GLU A 252 3.24 38.43 -29.20
N THR A 253 2.58 39.51 -28.82
CA THR A 253 1.67 40.27 -29.71
C THR A 253 2.43 41.17 -30.65
N PHE A 254 1.81 41.70 -31.71
CA PHE A 254 2.39 42.69 -32.61
C PHE A 254 2.90 43.95 -31.89
N ASN A 255 2.33 44.26 -30.73
CA ASN A 255 2.72 45.41 -29.91
C ASN A 255 3.91 45.11 -28.98
N GLY A 256 4.50 43.92 -29.04
CA GLY A 256 5.59 43.51 -28.19
C GLY A 256 5.21 43.11 -26.77
N GLU A 257 3.91 43.01 -26.48
CA GLU A 257 3.45 42.47 -25.18
C GLU A 257 3.57 40.94 -25.15
N ALA A 258 4.13 40.43 -24.10
CA ALA A 258 4.23 38.98 -23.87
C ALA A 258 3.09 38.52 -22.95
N VAL A 259 2.36 37.51 -23.38
CA VAL A 259 1.28 36.87 -22.60
C VAL A 259 1.56 35.40 -22.42
N GLN A 260 1.39 34.92 -21.21
CA GLN A 260 1.40 33.46 -20.95
C GLN A 260 -0.01 32.91 -21.09
N LEU A 261 -0.17 31.91 -21.92
CA LEU A 261 -1.43 31.24 -22.20
C LEU A 261 -1.40 29.79 -21.71
N VAL A 262 -2.49 29.33 -21.16
CA VAL A 262 -2.70 27.96 -20.69
C VAL A 262 -3.70 27.25 -21.58
N LYS A 263 -3.34 26.08 -22.11
CA LYS A 263 -4.25 25.25 -22.91
C LYS A 263 -5.00 24.25 -22.03
N LEU A 264 -6.30 24.37 -22.03
CA LEU A 264 -7.21 23.52 -21.25
C LEU A 264 -8.20 22.78 -22.15
N ARG A 265 -8.73 21.69 -21.65
CA ARG A 265 -9.81 20.93 -22.28
C ARG A 265 -10.86 20.54 -21.26
N ASN A 266 -12.13 20.85 -21.61
CA ASN A 266 -13.27 20.34 -20.87
C ASN A 266 -13.49 18.86 -21.25
N PRO A 267 -13.46 17.90 -20.29
CA PRO A 267 -13.68 16.49 -20.59
C PRO A 267 -15.11 16.17 -21.04
N LEU A 268 -16.08 17.06 -20.74
CA LEU A 268 -17.48 16.84 -21.07
C LEU A 268 -17.82 17.16 -22.53
N GLY A 269 -16.87 17.69 -23.33
CA GLY A 269 -17.06 17.95 -24.76
C GLY A 269 -17.84 19.20 -25.06
N PRO A 270 -18.45 19.32 -26.27
CA PRO A 270 -19.04 20.54 -26.80
C PRO A 270 -20.29 21.03 -26.04
N GLY A 271 -20.63 22.29 -26.26
CA GLY A 271 -21.80 22.94 -25.67
C GLY A 271 -21.58 23.62 -24.34
N ARG A 272 -20.31 23.66 -23.84
CA ARG A 272 -19.93 24.27 -22.58
C ARG A 272 -18.62 25.00 -22.74
N GLU A 273 -18.63 26.02 -23.64
CA GLU A 273 -17.39 26.67 -24.02
C GLU A 273 -17.04 27.82 -23.07
N TYR A 274 -15.72 28.00 -22.89
CA TYR A 274 -15.14 29.16 -22.27
C TYR A 274 -15.39 30.40 -23.13
N VAL A 275 -15.85 31.50 -22.53
CA VAL A 275 -16.22 32.74 -23.19
C VAL A 275 -15.43 33.96 -22.73
N GLY A 276 -14.30 33.76 -22.09
CA GLY A 276 -13.40 34.84 -21.66
C GLY A 276 -12.37 35.26 -22.71
N ALA A 277 -11.40 36.06 -22.28
CA ALA A 277 -10.28 36.46 -23.11
C ALA A 277 -9.49 35.24 -23.61
N TRP A 278 -9.06 35.26 -24.87
CA TRP A 278 -8.36 34.16 -25.56
C TRP A 278 -9.23 32.94 -25.87
N ALA A 279 -10.53 33.02 -25.68
CA ALA A 279 -11.48 32.00 -26.12
C ALA A 279 -11.38 31.76 -27.63
N ARG A 280 -11.93 30.63 -28.08
CA ARG A 280 -12.02 30.31 -29.52
C ARG A 280 -12.77 31.42 -30.24
N GLY A 281 -12.15 32.01 -31.29
CA GLY A 281 -12.74 33.12 -32.03
C GLY A 281 -12.67 34.47 -31.33
N GLY A 282 -11.94 34.59 -30.23
CA GLY A 282 -11.72 35.85 -29.53
C GLY A 282 -10.86 36.84 -30.30
N LEU A 283 -11.10 38.13 -30.09
CA LEU A 283 -10.42 39.23 -30.81
C LEU A 283 -8.92 39.32 -30.45
N GLU A 284 -8.53 38.84 -29.30
CA GLU A 284 -7.12 38.82 -28.81
C GLU A 284 -6.22 38.09 -29.79
N TRP A 285 -6.72 37.09 -30.50
CA TRP A 285 -5.95 36.31 -31.47
C TRP A 285 -5.55 37.13 -32.71
N ASP A 286 -6.26 38.22 -33.02
CA ASP A 286 -5.93 39.11 -34.12
C ASP A 286 -4.64 39.90 -33.84
N GLU A 287 -4.26 40.06 -32.59
CA GLU A 287 -3.03 40.74 -32.17
C GLU A 287 -1.81 39.81 -32.21
N VAL A 288 -1.98 38.52 -32.49
CA VAL A 288 -0.94 37.50 -32.53
C VAL A 288 -0.49 37.24 -33.97
N PRO A 289 0.81 37.19 -34.28
CA PRO A 289 1.30 36.84 -35.61
C PRO A 289 0.72 35.49 -36.11
N PRO A 290 0.41 35.40 -37.44
CA PRO A 290 -0.18 34.16 -37.99
C PRO A 290 0.64 32.91 -37.76
N MET A 291 1.97 33.00 -37.81
CA MET A 291 2.86 31.85 -37.51
C MET A 291 2.71 31.35 -36.08
N GLU A 292 2.53 32.22 -35.11
CA GLU A 292 2.29 31.84 -33.72
C GLU A 292 0.91 31.21 -33.53
N ARG A 293 -0.11 31.75 -34.20
CA ARG A 293 -1.46 31.13 -34.20
C ARG A 293 -1.44 29.71 -34.78
N ASP A 294 -0.68 29.49 -35.86
CA ASP A 294 -0.51 28.16 -36.45
C ASP A 294 0.26 27.24 -35.57
N ARG A 295 1.34 27.73 -34.90
CA ARG A 295 2.09 26.97 -33.90
C ARG A 295 1.22 26.48 -32.75
N LEU A 296 0.31 27.33 -32.28
CA LEU A 296 -0.61 27.00 -31.19
C LEU A 296 -1.86 26.25 -31.67
N ALA A 297 -1.97 25.95 -32.95
CA ALA A 297 -3.10 25.24 -33.57
C ALA A 297 -4.48 25.85 -33.23
N VAL A 298 -4.57 27.20 -33.17
CA VAL A 298 -5.77 27.92 -32.74
C VAL A 298 -7.00 27.60 -33.60
N ARG A 299 -6.78 27.33 -34.90
CA ARG A 299 -7.85 26.97 -35.85
C ARG A 299 -8.27 25.52 -35.80
N ASN A 300 -7.42 24.65 -35.29
CA ASN A 300 -7.58 23.18 -35.30
C ASN A 300 -7.66 22.59 -33.88
N MET A 301 -8.18 23.35 -32.93
CA MET A 301 -8.40 22.83 -31.57
C MET A 301 -9.51 21.77 -31.58
N ALA A 302 -9.27 20.70 -30.81
CA ALA A 302 -10.28 19.67 -30.58
C ALA A 302 -11.46 20.21 -29.79
N GLU A 303 -12.57 19.51 -29.82
CA GLU A 303 -13.75 19.90 -29.05
C GLU A 303 -13.45 20.02 -27.56
N GLY A 304 -13.94 21.08 -26.96
CA GLY A 304 -13.72 21.38 -25.55
C GLY A 304 -12.37 22.01 -25.22
N GLU A 305 -11.44 22.10 -26.18
CA GLU A 305 -10.17 22.79 -25.99
C GLU A 305 -10.30 24.32 -26.10
N PHE A 306 -9.59 25.02 -25.26
CA PHE A 306 -9.51 26.49 -25.28
C PHE A 306 -8.21 26.99 -24.65
N TRP A 307 -7.88 28.23 -24.90
CA TRP A 307 -6.78 28.94 -24.28
C TRP A 307 -7.32 29.99 -23.31
N ILE A 308 -6.59 30.16 -22.21
CA ILE A 308 -6.88 31.19 -21.20
C ILE A 308 -5.53 31.80 -20.77
N SER A 309 -5.50 33.10 -20.45
CA SER A 309 -4.31 33.71 -19.91
C SER A 309 -3.95 33.13 -18.54
N TYR A 310 -2.66 33.03 -18.24
CA TYR A 310 -2.23 32.53 -16.93
C TYR A 310 -2.78 33.37 -15.78
N SER A 311 -2.89 34.69 -15.97
CA SER A 311 -3.47 35.58 -14.95
C SER A 311 -4.95 35.26 -14.68
N ASP A 312 -5.73 35.00 -15.71
CA ASP A 312 -7.15 34.61 -15.55
C ASP A 312 -7.27 33.17 -15.04
N PHE A 313 -6.38 32.29 -15.46
CA PHE A 313 -6.29 30.93 -14.94
C PHE A 313 -6.13 30.91 -13.40
N VAL A 314 -5.17 31.67 -12.87
CA VAL A 314 -4.90 31.77 -11.43
C VAL A 314 -6.08 32.38 -10.66
N LYS A 315 -6.78 33.34 -11.28
CA LYS A 315 -7.98 33.95 -10.67
C LYS A 315 -9.19 33.00 -10.67
N THR A 316 -9.29 32.13 -11.66
CA THR A 316 -10.44 31.25 -11.86
C THR A 316 -10.31 29.94 -11.12
N PHE A 317 -9.21 29.21 -11.32
CA PHE A 317 -9.00 27.89 -10.76
C PHE A 317 -8.42 27.94 -9.35
N THR A 318 -8.78 26.96 -8.53
CA THR A 318 -8.38 26.89 -7.12
C THR A 318 -7.33 25.82 -6.86
N HIS A 319 -7.41 24.69 -7.55
CA HIS A 319 -6.55 23.53 -7.33
C HIS A 319 -6.07 22.92 -8.64
N LEU A 320 -4.86 22.36 -8.59
CA LEU A 320 -4.35 21.39 -9.56
C LEU A 320 -4.44 20.01 -8.95
N GLU A 321 -4.88 19.05 -9.72
CA GLU A 321 -4.76 17.63 -9.43
C GLU A 321 -3.80 17.03 -10.45
N VAL A 322 -2.74 16.43 -9.93
CA VAL A 322 -1.65 15.90 -10.75
C VAL A 322 -1.53 14.40 -10.55
N VAL A 323 -1.34 13.68 -11.64
CA VAL A 323 -1.03 12.26 -11.65
C VAL A 323 0.35 12.08 -12.28
N HIS A 324 1.31 11.61 -11.48
CA HIS A 324 2.65 11.31 -11.97
C HIS A 324 2.71 9.84 -12.40
N LEU A 325 3.21 9.60 -13.61
CA LEU A 325 3.29 8.26 -14.21
C LEU A 325 4.75 7.87 -14.46
N ASP A 326 5.09 6.63 -14.15
CA ASP A 326 6.41 6.08 -14.46
C ASP A 326 6.51 5.58 -15.91
N ALA A 327 7.62 4.94 -16.27
CA ALA A 327 7.86 4.43 -17.62
C ALA A 327 6.82 3.37 -18.05
N GLU A 328 6.40 2.53 -17.13
CA GLU A 328 5.42 1.48 -17.43
C GLU A 328 4.02 2.05 -17.56
N THR A 329 3.61 2.88 -16.61
CA THR A 329 2.26 3.44 -16.58
C THR A 329 2.01 4.46 -17.68
N SER A 330 3.04 5.19 -18.14
CA SER A 330 2.92 6.19 -19.23
C SER A 330 3.06 5.61 -20.63
N ARG A 331 3.54 4.38 -20.76
CA ARG A 331 3.90 3.75 -22.05
C ARG A 331 2.77 3.78 -23.08
N ASP A 332 1.55 3.53 -22.64
CA ASP A 332 0.40 3.40 -23.53
C ASP A 332 -0.28 4.73 -23.87
N GLU A 333 0.24 5.86 -23.35
CA GLU A 333 -0.31 7.18 -23.62
C GLU A 333 0.58 7.99 -24.58
N PRO A 334 0.20 8.12 -25.87
CA PRO A 334 1.02 8.78 -26.87
C PRO A 334 1.37 10.24 -26.56
N SER A 335 0.51 10.97 -25.88
CA SER A 335 0.74 12.38 -25.52
C SER A 335 1.91 12.57 -24.52
N LEU A 336 2.35 11.52 -23.88
CA LEU A 336 3.44 11.53 -22.90
C LEU A 336 4.77 11.00 -23.46
N HIS A 337 4.81 10.49 -24.70
CA HIS A 337 6.00 9.85 -25.25
C HIS A 337 7.19 10.82 -25.44
N SER A 338 6.93 12.10 -25.61
CA SER A 338 7.98 13.14 -25.72
C SER A 338 8.46 13.68 -24.38
N LYS A 339 7.86 13.23 -23.28
CA LYS A 339 8.16 13.74 -21.94
C LYS A 339 9.25 12.93 -21.25
N HIS A 340 9.94 13.55 -20.28
CA HIS A 340 10.85 12.84 -19.40
C HIS A 340 10.06 11.91 -18.46
N THR A 341 10.48 10.67 -18.42
CA THR A 341 9.80 9.64 -17.63
C THR A 341 10.27 9.69 -16.18
N TRP A 342 9.33 9.64 -15.26
CA TRP A 342 9.62 9.42 -13.85
C TRP A 342 10.22 8.03 -13.63
N GLN A 343 11.37 7.96 -12.96
CA GLN A 343 11.96 6.72 -12.48
C GLN A 343 11.27 6.33 -11.17
N MET A 344 10.99 5.06 -11.00
CA MET A 344 10.21 4.57 -9.85
C MET A 344 10.92 3.43 -9.13
N LYS A 345 10.91 3.49 -7.82
CA LYS A 345 11.19 2.35 -6.94
C LYS A 345 10.04 2.17 -5.97
N LEU A 346 9.74 0.92 -5.70
CA LEU A 346 8.59 0.48 -4.91
C LEU A 346 9.04 -0.47 -3.82
N TYR A 347 8.47 -0.30 -2.63
CA TYR A 347 8.57 -1.23 -1.53
C TYR A 347 7.18 -1.56 -1.00
N GLN A 348 6.88 -2.83 -0.86
CA GLN A 348 5.66 -3.31 -0.19
C GLN A 348 6.02 -3.87 1.18
N GLY A 349 5.35 -3.37 2.19
CA GLY A 349 5.58 -3.77 3.57
C GLY A 349 4.30 -3.80 4.38
N SER A 350 4.47 -4.01 5.67
CA SER A 350 3.34 -4.01 6.60
C SER A 350 3.77 -3.50 7.97
N TRP A 351 2.84 -2.84 8.64
CA TRP A 351 2.97 -2.59 10.07
C TRP A 351 2.28 -3.72 10.81
N ARG A 352 3.03 -4.40 11.64
CA ARG A 352 2.56 -5.52 12.46
C ARG A 352 2.88 -5.26 13.92
N ARG A 353 1.93 -5.50 14.77
CA ARG A 353 2.09 -5.35 16.22
C ARG A 353 3.26 -6.20 16.73
N GLY A 354 4.14 -5.56 17.50
CA GLY A 354 5.33 -6.20 18.05
C GLY A 354 6.50 -6.34 17.09
N VAL A 355 6.32 -6.07 15.80
CA VAL A 355 7.36 -6.23 14.76
C VAL A 355 7.73 -4.89 14.15
N THR A 356 6.78 -4.23 13.50
CA THR A 356 7.03 -3.02 12.70
C THR A 356 6.02 -1.89 12.96
N ALA A 357 5.06 -2.06 13.85
CA ALA A 357 4.04 -1.07 14.16
C ALA A 357 4.48 -0.12 15.27
N GLY A 358 5.49 0.69 15.00
CA GLY A 358 6.11 1.57 16.00
C GLY A 358 5.42 2.91 16.22
N GLY A 359 4.51 3.31 15.33
CA GLY A 359 3.85 4.61 15.40
C GLY A 359 4.73 5.77 14.96
N CYS A 360 4.22 6.98 15.03
CA CYS A 360 4.93 8.18 14.60
C CYS A 360 6.09 8.54 15.54
N ARG A 361 6.84 9.54 15.14
CA ARG A 361 8.03 10.06 15.82
C ARG A 361 7.84 10.46 17.27
N ASN A 362 6.60 10.75 17.72
CA ASN A 362 6.29 11.04 19.11
C ASN A 362 6.48 9.83 20.04
N ASN A 363 6.53 8.62 19.47
CA ASN A 363 6.73 7.37 20.20
C ASN A 363 8.21 7.01 20.22
N GLU A 364 9.00 7.70 21.03
CA GLU A 364 10.47 7.56 21.07
C GLU A 364 10.97 6.13 21.32
N GLU A 365 10.20 5.34 22.06
CA GLU A 365 10.57 3.96 22.42
C GLU A 365 10.35 2.97 21.27
N THR A 366 9.49 3.27 20.32
CA THR A 366 9.07 2.32 19.30
C THR A 366 9.22 2.82 17.86
N PHE A 367 9.47 4.10 17.65
CA PHE A 367 9.59 4.67 16.30
C PHE A 367 10.61 3.92 15.42
N HIS A 368 11.74 3.52 15.99
CA HIS A 368 12.82 2.85 15.28
C HIS A 368 12.47 1.45 14.76
N ILE A 369 11.42 0.81 15.29
CA ILE A 369 11.00 -0.53 14.82
C ILE A 369 10.20 -0.48 13.51
N ASN A 370 9.72 0.69 13.08
CA ASN A 370 9.06 0.83 11.79
C ASN A 370 9.97 0.39 10.65
N PRO A 371 9.42 0.02 9.50
CA PRO A 371 10.23 -0.27 8.32
C PRO A 371 11.12 0.91 7.97
N GLN A 372 12.37 0.64 7.68
CA GLN A 372 13.40 1.64 7.37
C GLN A 372 13.89 1.43 5.94
N LEU A 373 13.77 2.43 5.10
CA LEU A 373 14.11 2.36 3.69
C LEU A 373 15.23 3.34 3.37
N HIS A 374 16.29 2.82 2.78
CA HIS A 374 17.44 3.60 2.36
C HIS A 374 17.28 4.03 0.93
N LEU A 375 17.14 5.33 0.73
CA LEU A 375 17.08 5.99 -0.58
C LEU A 375 18.45 6.58 -0.90
N ILE A 376 18.96 6.29 -2.10
CA ILE A 376 20.23 6.84 -2.59
C ILE A 376 19.96 7.59 -3.87
N LEU A 377 20.33 8.87 -3.88
CA LEU A 377 20.25 9.77 -5.03
C LEU A 377 21.65 10.10 -5.55
N SER A 378 21.85 9.98 -6.86
CA SER A 378 23.15 10.26 -7.52
C SER A 378 23.37 11.73 -7.82
N GLU A 379 22.32 12.51 -7.94
CA GLU A 379 22.33 13.93 -8.28
C GLU A 379 21.28 14.66 -7.43
N ILE A 380 21.28 15.99 -7.51
CA ILE A 380 20.18 16.78 -6.95
C ILE A 380 18.91 16.55 -7.77
N GLU A 381 17.80 16.24 -7.13
CA GLU A 381 16.61 15.76 -7.82
C GLU A 381 15.31 16.22 -7.20
N GLU A 382 14.31 16.36 -8.07
CA GLU A 382 12.92 16.42 -7.61
C GLU A 382 12.44 14.99 -7.35
N VAL A 383 11.97 14.77 -6.13
CA VAL A 383 11.55 13.46 -5.63
C VAL A 383 10.12 13.55 -5.14
N ILE A 384 9.34 12.54 -5.49
CA ILE A 384 7.96 12.37 -5.00
C ILE A 384 7.91 11.07 -4.21
N VAL A 385 7.57 11.18 -2.94
CA VAL A 385 7.38 10.02 -2.07
C VAL A 385 5.88 9.85 -1.83
N SER A 386 5.37 8.65 -2.08
CA SER A 386 3.97 8.31 -1.85
C SER A 386 3.86 7.09 -0.95
N LEU A 387 3.11 7.24 0.12
CA LEU A 387 2.73 6.15 1.01
C LEU A 387 1.26 5.84 0.83
N TYR A 388 0.96 4.60 0.47
CA TYR A 388 -0.38 4.10 0.18
C TYR A 388 -0.70 2.94 1.12
N GLN A 389 -1.75 3.06 1.94
CA GLN A 389 -2.20 1.96 2.81
C GLN A 389 -3.21 1.07 2.10
N HIS A 390 -3.19 -0.21 2.44
CA HIS A 390 -4.10 -1.20 1.85
C HIS A 390 -5.43 -1.33 2.61
N SER A 391 -5.59 -0.66 3.73
CA SER A 391 -6.86 -0.61 4.46
C SER A 391 -7.90 0.19 3.69
N ILE A 392 -9.12 -0.32 3.61
CA ILE A 392 -10.23 0.29 2.88
C ILE A 392 -11.32 0.76 3.85
N MET A 393 -11.72 -0.11 4.77
CA MET A 393 -12.82 0.16 5.71
C MET A 393 -12.34 0.82 6.99
N GLU A 394 -11.22 0.37 7.53
CA GLU A 394 -10.61 0.91 8.74
C GLU A 394 -9.32 1.65 8.40
N ILE A 395 -9.47 2.79 7.74
CA ILE A 395 -8.33 3.62 7.32
C ILE A 395 -7.59 4.16 8.55
N LYS A 396 -6.26 3.95 8.57
CA LYS A 396 -5.39 4.47 9.62
C LYS A 396 -4.86 5.85 9.26
N VAL A 397 -4.47 6.61 10.26
CA VAL A 397 -3.71 7.85 10.04
C VAL A 397 -2.27 7.48 9.72
N ILE A 398 -1.81 7.82 8.53
CA ILE A 398 -0.49 7.46 8.02
C ILE A 398 0.35 8.68 7.65
N GLY A 399 1.65 8.50 7.64
CA GLY A 399 2.62 9.49 7.20
C GLY A 399 4.02 8.90 7.16
N PHE A 400 4.99 9.69 6.75
CA PHE A 400 6.38 9.28 6.73
C PHE A 400 7.31 10.41 7.11
N THR A 401 8.51 10.04 7.51
CA THR A 401 9.58 10.95 7.90
C THR A 401 10.85 10.58 7.14
N ALA A 402 11.63 11.56 6.73
CA ALA A 402 12.92 11.35 6.09
C ALA A 402 14.05 11.97 6.91
N TYR A 403 15.17 11.26 6.97
CA TYR A 403 16.41 11.67 7.61
C TYR A 403 17.56 11.58 6.60
N THR A 404 18.60 12.36 6.81
CA THR A 404 19.86 12.18 6.09
C THR A 404 20.59 10.94 6.63
N LEU A 405 21.10 10.10 5.75
CA LEU A 405 21.82 8.87 6.11
C LEU A 405 22.98 8.63 5.15
N PRO A 406 24.16 8.19 5.63
CA PRO A 406 25.27 7.86 4.76
C PRO A 406 24.93 6.80 3.70
N LYS A 407 25.47 6.95 2.47
CA LYS A 407 25.18 6.04 1.34
C LYS A 407 25.57 4.57 1.58
N ASN A 408 26.53 4.34 2.45
CA ASN A 408 27.08 2.99 2.75
C ASN A 408 26.39 2.31 3.92
N SER A 409 25.31 2.86 4.44
CA SER A 409 24.54 2.24 5.52
C SER A 409 23.88 0.95 5.05
N THR A 410 24.01 -0.12 5.82
CA THR A 410 23.51 -1.47 5.48
C THR A 410 22.62 -2.07 6.55
N GLU A 411 22.71 -1.59 7.78
CA GLU A 411 21.98 -2.11 8.93
C GLU A 411 20.87 -1.17 9.38
N SER A 412 19.90 -1.73 10.08
CA SER A 412 18.82 -0.97 10.71
C SER A 412 19.37 0.11 11.65
N ILE A 413 18.75 1.26 11.61
CA ILE A 413 19.13 2.39 12.45
C ILE A 413 18.46 2.24 13.82
N ASN A 414 19.25 2.45 14.86
CA ASN A 414 18.82 2.26 16.23
C ASN A 414 18.11 3.51 16.81
N LYS A 415 17.47 3.33 17.94
CA LYS A 415 16.74 4.35 18.69
C LYS A 415 17.58 5.60 19.00
N GLN A 416 18.88 5.45 19.24
CA GLN A 416 19.77 6.58 19.60
C GLN A 416 19.94 7.57 18.47
N PHE A 417 19.96 7.09 17.23
CA PHE A 417 20.03 7.94 16.04
C PHE A 417 18.84 8.91 15.99
N PHE A 418 17.63 8.40 16.18
CA PHE A 418 16.41 9.22 16.11
C PHE A 418 16.29 10.23 17.27
N LYS A 419 16.90 9.95 18.41
CA LYS A 419 17.01 10.91 19.53
C LYS A 419 17.98 12.04 19.23
N LYS A 420 19.05 11.75 18.49
CA LYS A 420 20.13 12.72 18.23
C LYS A 420 19.94 13.52 16.94
N ASN A 421 19.22 13.01 15.98
CA ASN A 421 19.08 13.61 14.65
C ASN A 421 17.69 14.16 14.42
N LYS A 422 17.64 15.31 13.76
CA LYS A 422 16.39 15.92 13.31
C LYS A 422 15.98 15.34 11.97
N SER A 423 14.68 15.22 11.74
CA SER A 423 14.12 14.88 10.45
C SER A 423 14.32 16.00 9.44
N LEU A 424 14.59 15.61 8.20
CA LEU A 424 14.71 16.52 7.07
C LEU A 424 13.35 16.84 6.46
N VAL A 425 12.53 15.82 6.27
CA VAL A 425 11.20 15.91 5.68
C VAL A 425 10.20 15.21 6.59
N ASN A 426 9.06 15.86 6.81
CA ASN A 426 7.92 15.27 7.49
C ASN A 426 6.70 15.43 6.60
N SER A 427 6.07 14.33 6.22
CA SER A 427 4.77 14.38 5.56
C SER A 427 3.68 14.83 6.54
N GLN A 428 2.56 15.26 6.02
CA GLN A 428 1.36 15.37 6.83
C GLN A 428 0.90 13.96 7.23
N TYR A 429 0.39 13.85 8.47
CA TYR A 429 -0.30 12.65 8.91
C TYR A 429 -1.79 12.83 8.67
N THR A 430 -2.37 12.01 7.82
CA THR A 430 -3.76 12.11 7.42
C THR A 430 -4.46 10.76 7.45
N ASN A 431 -5.76 10.81 7.73
CA ASN A 431 -6.66 9.67 7.63
C ASN A 431 -7.11 9.50 6.17
N SER A 432 -6.19 9.09 5.31
CA SER A 432 -6.41 8.91 3.87
C SER A 432 -5.71 7.66 3.36
N ARG A 433 -6.16 7.15 2.20
CA ARG A 433 -5.53 5.97 1.57
C ARG A 433 -4.10 6.22 1.17
N GLN A 434 -3.77 7.45 0.76
CA GLN A 434 -2.40 7.79 0.38
C GLN A 434 -1.99 9.16 0.92
N VAL A 435 -0.71 9.29 1.19
CA VAL A 435 -0.03 10.55 1.51
C VAL A 435 1.14 10.69 0.57
N SER A 436 1.21 11.78 -0.17
CA SER A 436 2.33 12.07 -1.06
C SER A 436 3.00 13.40 -0.71
N HIS A 437 4.30 13.46 -0.93
CA HIS A 437 5.08 14.65 -0.69
C HIS A 437 6.12 14.79 -1.80
N ARG A 438 6.17 15.99 -2.40
CA ARG A 438 7.13 16.32 -3.46
C ARG A 438 8.12 17.34 -2.90
N CYS A 439 9.39 17.05 -3.04
CA CYS A 439 10.47 17.93 -2.60
C CYS A 439 11.72 17.79 -3.47
N GLN A 440 12.59 18.75 -3.38
CA GLN A 440 13.92 18.69 -3.99
C GLN A 440 14.91 18.20 -2.94
N LEU A 441 15.67 17.16 -3.27
CA LEU A 441 16.70 16.58 -2.41
C LEU A 441 18.05 16.64 -3.08
N ASP A 442 19.09 16.91 -2.30
CA ASP A 442 20.47 16.91 -2.76
C ASP A 442 20.98 15.49 -3.01
N GLN A 443 22.08 15.39 -3.73
CA GLN A 443 22.82 14.14 -3.86
C GLN A 443 23.16 13.56 -2.50
N GLY A 444 22.87 12.30 -2.26
CA GLY A 444 23.18 11.68 -0.98
C GLY A 444 22.35 10.47 -0.66
N GLY A 445 22.45 10.04 0.58
CA GLY A 445 21.65 9.00 1.17
C GLY A 445 20.60 9.55 2.13
N TYR A 446 19.44 8.89 2.15
CA TYR A 446 18.30 9.28 2.99
C TYR A 446 17.66 8.03 3.60
N LEU A 447 17.10 8.21 4.77
CA LEU A 447 16.32 7.20 5.46
C LEU A 447 14.85 7.61 5.44
N LEU A 448 14.01 6.79 4.80
CA LEU A 448 12.56 6.95 4.80
C LEU A 448 11.94 6.01 5.82
N VAL A 449 11.10 6.53 6.70
CA VAL A 449 10.41 5.77 7.73
C VAL A 449 8.90 5.99 7.60
N PRO A 450 8.20 5.09 6.90
CA PRO A 450 6.74 5.12 6.84
C PRO A 450 6.13 4.60 8.14
N THR A 451 5.11 5.28 8.64
CA THR A 451 4.46 4.93 9.91
C THR A 451 2.95 5.15 9.89
N THR A 452 2.24 4.48 10.77
CA THR A 452 0.95 4.95 11.27
C THR A 452 1.18 6.00 12.35
N PHE A 453 0.19 6.84 12.64
CA PHE A 453 0.32 7.84 13.70
C PHE A 453 0.42 7.19 15.09
N GLU A 454 -0.53 6.31 15.40
CA GLU A 454 -0.53 5.57 16.66
C GLU A 454 0.28 4.27 16.52
N PRO A 455 1.01 3.86 17.57
CA PRO A 455 1.69 2.56 17.57
C PRO A 455 0.68 1.41 17.62
N THR A 456 1.14 0.23 17.31
CA THR A 456 0.37 -1.05 17.36
C THR A 456 -0.77 -1.17 16.35
N GLN A 457 -0.94 -0.22 15.46
CA GLN A 457 -1.91 -0.31 14.37
C GLN A 457 -1.36 -1.14 13.22
N GLU A 458 -2.18 -2.05 12.69
CA GLU A 458 -1.77 -3.02 11.68
C GLU A 458 -2.45 -2.74 10.34
N THR A 459 -1.65 -2.63 9.30
CA THR A 459 -2.07 -2.66 7.90
C THR A 459 -0.87 -2.86 6.99
N SER A 460 -1.11 -3.33 5.79
CA SER A 460 -0.09 -3.36 4.74
C SER A 460 -0.03 -2.02 4.01
N PHE A 461 1.11 -1.73 3.41
CA PHE A 461 1.31 -0.50 2.66
C PHE A 461 2.21 -0.70 1.44
N THR A 462 2.12 0.23 0.52
CA THR A 462 3.04 0.39 -0.60
C THR A 462 3.71 1.77 -0.49
N LEU A 463 5.03 1.79 -0.45
CA LEU A 463 5.81 3.01 -0.54
C LEU A 463 6.42 3.10 -1.93
N ARG A 464 6.17 4.21 -2.62
CA ARG A 464 6.75 4.50 -3.93
C ARG A 464 7.58 5.76 -3.88
N VAL A 465 8.71 5.75 -4.55
CA VAL A 465 9.55 6.92 -4.74
C VAL A 465 9.71 7.15 -6.23
N TYR A 466 9.28 8.31 -6.70
CA TYR A 466 9.49 8.79 -8.06
C TYR A 466 10.61 9.82 -8.05
N SER A 467 11.48 9.75 -9.03
CA SER A 467 12.55 10.70 -9.23
C SER A 467 12.74 10.99 -10.73
N SER A 468 13.21 12.17 -11.06
CA SER A 468 13.56 12.54 -12.44
C SER A 468 14.77 11.79 -12.99
N LYS A 469 15.59 11.22 -12.13
CA LYS A 469 16.82 10.47 -12.45
C LYS A 469 16.80 9.09 -11.77
N PRO A 470 17.67 8.15 -12.17
CA PRO A 470 17.78 6.86 -11.51
C PRO A 470 18.06 6.97 -10.02
N LEU A 471 17.39 6.15 -9.23
CA LEU A 471 17.50 6.09 -7.76
C LEU A 471 17.63 4.64 -7.29
N LYS A 472 18.13 4.47 -6.08
CA LYS A 472 18.17 3.17 -5.39
C LYS A 472 17.35 3.26 -4.13
N LEU A 473 16.56 2.23 -3.88
CA LEU A 473 15.74 2.09 -2.68
C LEU A 473 15.86 0.65 -2.17
N LYS A 474 16.24 0.49 -0.92
CA LYS A 474 16.32 -0.82 -0.29
C LYS A 474 15.85 -0.77 1.16
N LEU A 475 15.30 -1.88 1.63
CA LEU A 475 14.99 -2.04 3.04
C LEU A 475 16.31 -2.19 3.82
N LEU A 476 16.45 -1.46 4.91
CA LEU A 476 17.48 -1.69 5.91
C LEU A 476 16.96 -2.69 6.92
N ASP A 477 17.68 -3.78 7.07
CA ASP A 477 17.40 -4.78 8.08
C ASP A 477 18.71 -5.40 8.53
N THR A 478 18.78 -5.76 9.79
CA THR A 478 19.99 -6.33 10.36
C THR A 478 19.99 -7.85 10.15
N PRO A 479 21.03 -8.44 9.55
CA PRO A 479 21.09 -9.88 9.37
C PRO A 479 21.03 -10.63 10.70
N PRO A 480 20.36 -11.81 10.76
CA PRO A 480 20.36 -12.62 11.98
C PRO A 480 21.77 -13.05 12.35
N SER A 481 22.13 -12.90 13.62
CA SER A 481 23.40 -13.39 14.12
C SER A 481 23.33 -13.71 15.61
N LEU A 482 24.13 -14.70 16.04
CA LEU A 482 24.33 -15.02 17.43
C LEU A 482 25.52 -14.22 17.94
N MET A 483 25.29 -13.24 18.79
CA MET A 483 26.32 -12.35 19.34
C MET A 483 27.09 -13.02 20.48
N LYS A 484 26.40 -13.81 21.26
CA LYS A 484 26.94 -14.58 22.41
C LYS A 484 25.99 -15.71 22.73
N SER A 485 26.50 -16.78 23.36
CA SER A 485 25.63 -17.87 23.80
C SER A 485 24.60 -17.37 24.82
N ALA A 486 23.35 -17.74 24.62
CA ALA A 486 22.26 -17.46 25.57
C ALA A 486 22.26 -18.46 26.74
N ILE A 487 22.89 -19.63 26.57
CA ILE A 487 23.00 -20.66 27.59
C ILE A 487 24.23 -20.35 28.44
N ILE A 488 24.00 -20.15 29.72
CA ILE A 488 25.06 -19.86 30.70
C ILE A 488 25.52 -21.17 31.36
N LYS A 489 26.80 -21.44 31.29
CA LYS A 489 27.40 -22.57 32.01
C LYS A 489 27.57 -22.24 33.48
N ALA A 490 27.17 -23.14 34.36
CA ALA A 490 27.37 -22.97 35.77
C ALA A 490 28.87 -22.99 36.11
N PRO A 491 29.35 -22.12 37.04
CA PRO A 491 30.72 -22.13 37.45
C PRO A 491 31.11 -23.51 38.02
N PRO A 492 32.35 -24.02 37.79
CA PRO A 492 32.81 -25.32 38.30
C PRO A 492 33.00 -25.33 39.80
N LEU A 493 32.90 -24.19 40.46
CA LEU A 493 33.07 -24.06 41.92
C LEU A 493 31.94 -24.73 42.70
N GLU A 494 32.30 -25.50 43.69
CA GLU A 494 31.48 -26.08 44.74
C GLU A 494 30.60 -25.04 45.42
N GLY A 495 29.54 -24.60 44.72
CA GLY A 495 28.68 -23.56 45.20
C GLY A 495 27.70 -24.10 46.22
N LYS A 496 27.78 -23.63 47.44
CA LYS A 496 26.72 -23.79 48.47
C LYS A 496 25.32 -23.35 47.99
N GLY A 497 25.22 -22.63 46.85
CA GLY A 497 23.98 -22.16 46.27
C GLY A 497 23.10 -23.16 45.55
N PHE A 498 23.64 -24.35 45.19
CA PHE A 498 22.89 -25.41 44.49
C PHE A 498 22.58 -26.63 45.36
N SER A 499 23.08 -26.69 46.60
CA SER A 499 22.90 -27.86 47.48
C SER A 499 21.46 -28.18 47.81
N GLN A 500 20.63 -27.19 47.99
CA GLN A 500 19.19 -27.37 48.22
C GLN A 500 18.43 -27.90 46.98
N TYR A 501 18.87 -27.56 45.77
CA TYR A 501 18.30 -28.09 44.54
C TYR A 501 18.72 -29.52 44.28
N GLU A 502 19.94 -29.90 44.66
CA GLU A 502 20.47 -31.22 44.48
C GLU A 502 19.63 -32.27 45.23
N ALA A 503 19.19 -31.99 46.45
CA ALA A 503 18.35 -32.88 47.22
C ALA A 503 17.00 -33.18 46.50
N VAL A 504 16.33 -32.15 45.98
CA VAL A 504 15.08 -32.31 45.25
C VAL A 504 15.32 -33.02 43.92
N PHE A 505 16.42 -32.69 43.23
CA PHE A 505 16.80 -33.33 41.99
C PHE A 505 16.98 -34.85 42.16
N LEU A 506 17.74 -35.28 43.18
CA LEU A 506 17.97 -36.67 43.44
C LEU A 506 16.75 -37.48 43.88
N GLN A 507 15.76 -36.82 44.50
CA GLN A 507 14.46 -37.44 44.81
C GLN A 507 13.64 -37.78 43.57
N LEU A 508 13.77 -36.99 42.49
CA LEU A 508 13.05 -37.18 41.25
C LEU A 508 13.83 -37.95 40.19
N ALA A 509 15.15 -38.03 40.35
CA ALA A 509 16.05 -38.65 39.39
C ALA A 509 15.96 -40.20 39.41
N ASP A 510 16.31 -40.79 38.28
CA ASP A 510 16.46 -42.24 38.14
C ASP A 510 17.76 -42.78 38.76
N GLU A 511 18.02 -44.07 38.60
CA GLU A 511 19.23 -44.73 39.09
C GLU A 511 20.51 -44.16 38.48
N HIS A 512 20.43 -43.54 37.29
CA HIS A 512 21.55 -42.90 36.62
C HIS A 512 21.71 -41.42 37.02
N ARG A 513 20.93 -40.96 37.98
CA ARG A 513 20.88 -39.56 38.43
C ARG A 513 20.53 -38.57 37.34
N THR A 514 19.53 -38.93 36.52
CA THR A 514 19.00 -38.08 35.42
C THR A 514 17.50 -37.88 35.56
N VAL A 515 17.00 -36.79 35.01
CA VAL A 515 15.57 -36.45 35.00
C VAL A 515 15.07 -36.31 33.57
N ASN A 516 13.86 -36.76 33.30
CA ASN A 516 13.15 -36.53 32.04
C ASN A 516 12.36 -35.21 32.09
N ALA A 517 11.64 -34.90 31.03
CA ALA A 517 10.88 -33.68 30.97
C ALA A 517 9.74 -33.57 32.00
N PHE A 518 9.12 -34.70 32.35
CA PHE A 518 8.06 -34.73 33.37
C PHE A 518 8.62 -34.48 34.77
N GLU A 519 9.71 -35.12 35.10
CA GLU A 519 10.44 -34.94 36.38
C GLU A 519 11.04 -33.52 36.44
N LEU A 520 11.50 -32.96 35.31
CA LEU A 520 11.99 -31.59 35.23
C LEU A 520 10.89 -30.60 35.57
N GLN A 521 9.66 -30.81 35.09
CA GLN A 521 8.52 -29.96 35.42
C GLN A 521 8.26 -29.93 36.93
N GLU A 522 8.21 -31.08 37.56
CA GLU A 522 8.05 -31.19 39.01
C GLU A 522 9.20 -30.49 39.76
N LEU A 523 10.43 -30.69 39.28
CA LEU A 523 11.62 -30.05 39.85
C LEU A 523 11.56 -28.51 39.77
N LEU A 524 11.16 -27.95 38.61
CA LEU A 524 11.02 -26.50 38.43
C LEU A 524 9.88 -25.94 39.29
N GLU A 525 8.78 -26.64 39.40
CA GLU A 525 7.67 -26.22 40.28
C GLU A 525 8.08 -26.19 41.74
N ALA A 526 8.92 -27.11 42.16
CA ALA A 526 9.45 -27.15 43.55
C ALA A 526 10.52 -26.10 43.82
N CYS A 527 11.37 -25.78 42.83
CA CYS A 527 12.55 -24.93 42.99
C CYS A 527 12.31 -23.45 42.65
N LEU A 528 11.36 -23.14 41.75
CA LEU A 528 11.14 -21.76 41.35
C LEU A 528 10.23 -21.00 42.32
N PRO A 529 10.47 -19.67 42.51
CA PRO A 529 9.58 -18.81 43.27
C PRO A 529 8.14 -18.84 42.76
N ASN A 530 7.19 -18.62 43.66
CA ASN A 530 5.75 -18.60 43.30
C ASN A 530 5.33 -17.25 42.72
N ASP A 531 5.90 -16.91 41.58
CA ASP A 531 5.63 -15.67 40.86
C ASP A 531 5.57 -15.93 39.33
N TYR A 532 5.70 -14.88 38.52
CA TYR A 532 5.63 -14.98 37.06
C TYR A 532 6.68 -15.91 36.43
N ILE A 533 7.79 -16.19 37.12
CA ILE A 533 8.87 -17.07 36.67
C ILE A 533 8.36 -18.52 36.49
N LYS A 534 7.39 -18.93 37.30
CA LYS A 534 6.81 -20.27 37.18
C LYS A 534 6.13 -20.54 35.84
N SER A 535 5.86 -19.52 35.05
CA SER A 535 5.33 -19.72 33.70
C SER A 535 6.28 -20.52 32.79
N CYS A 536 7.57 -20.57 33.11
CA CYS A 536 8.56 -21.42 32.39
C CYS A 536 8.52 -22.89 32.80
N ALA A 537 7.78 -23.27 33.83
CA ALA A 537 7.62 -24.66 34.28
C ALA A 537 6.50 -25.39 33.50
N SER A 538 6.09 -24.93 32.35
CA SER A 538 5.16 -25.64 31.49
C SER A 538 5.80 -26.89 30.87
N MET A 539 4.97 -27.89 30.53
CA MET A 539 5.46 -29.12 29.89
C MET A 539 6.14 -28.81 28.54
N GLU A 540 5.61 -27.88 27.78
CA GLU A 540 6.17 -27.45 26.50
C GLU A 540 7.60 -26.92 26.68
N VAL A 541 7.79 -26.00 27.62
CA VAL A 541 9.11 -25.44 27.93
C VAL A 541 10.06 -26.53 28.45
N CYS A 542 9.61 -27.40 29.34
CA CYS A 542 10.45 -28.49 29.89
C CYS A 542 10.91 -29.45 28.80
N ARG A 543 10.03 -29.80 27.86
CA ARG A 543 10.43 -30.63 26.70
C ARG A 543 11.47 -29.93 25.85
N GLN A 544 11.28 -28.63 25.59
CA GLN A 544 12.26 -27.85 24.82
C GLN A 544 13.59 -27.71 25.55
N VAL A 545 13.59 -27.54 26.86
CA VAL A 545 14.83 -27.55 27.67
C VAL A 545 15.59 -28.84 27.48
N VAL A 546 14.92 -29.99 27.56
CA VAL A 546 15.55 -31.29 27.35
C VAL A 546 16.11 -31.39 25.92
N LEU A 547 15.38 -31.01 24.92
CA LEU A 547 15.85 -31.01 23.52
C LEU A 547 17.08 -30.12 23.33
N THR A 548 17.13 -28.97 23.98
CA THR A 548 18.20 -27.99 23.85
C THR A 548 19.47 -28.39 24.66
N MET A 549 19.29 -28.87 25.86
CA MET A 549 20.39 -29.05 26.82
C MET A 549 20.88 -30.50 26.97
N ASP A 550 20.15 -31.48 26.43
CA ASP A 550 20.58 -32.89 26.45
C ASP A 550 21.63 -33.15 25.36
N SER A 551 22.90 -33.13 25.76
CA SER A 551 24.02 -33.41 24.85
C SER A 551 24.19 -34.88 24.48
N SER A 552 23.59 -35.79 25.28
CA SER A 552 23.70 -37.22 25.08
C SER A 552 22.66 -37.84 24.15
N GLY A 553 21.58 -37.11 23.86
CA GLY A 553 20.45 -37.62 23.08
C GLY A 553 19.59 -38.66 23.81
N SER A 554 19.73 -38.76 25.10
CA SER A 554 19.01 -39.72 25.95
C SER A 554 17.57 -39.31 26.28
N GLY A 555 17.20 -38.03 26.04
CA GLY A 555 15.95 -37.44 26.49
C GLY A 555 15.94 -37.13 27.99
N ARG A 556 17.08 -37.10 28.63
CA ARG A 556 17.22 -36.91 30.06
C ARG A 556 18.35 -35.92 30.37
N LEU A 557 18.23 -35.19 31.48
CA LEU A 557 19.21 -34.21 31.93
C LEU A 557 19.95 -34.68 33.18
N LYS A 558 21.24 -34.41 33.22
CA LYS A 558 22.09 -34.57 34.40
C LYS A 558 21.99 -33.35 35.32
N PHE A 559 22.42 -33.48 36.56
CA PHE A 559 22.38 -32.35 37.50
C PHE A 559 23.23 -31.15 37.04
N ASN A 560 24.34 -31.38 36.34
CA ASN A 560 25.12 -30.28 35.74
C ASN A 560 24.30 -29.50 34.68
N ASP A 561 23.53 -30.20 33.86
CA ASP A 561 22.65 -29.57 32.89
C ASP A 561 21.56 -28.73 33.59
N PHE A 562 21.02 -29.24 34.69
CA PHE A 562 20.07 -28.51 35.51
C PHE A 562 20.65 -27.24 36.14
N LYS A 563 21.92 -27.31 36.62
CA LYS A 563 22.63 -26.12 37.13
C LYS A 563 22.80 -25.06 36.02
N ASP A 564 23.18 -25.49 34.82
CA ASP A 564 23.29 -24.60 33.67
C ASP A 564 21.95 -23.96 33.36
N LEU A 565 20.87 -24.72 33.43
CA LEU A 565 19.49 -24.17 33.23
C LEU A 565 19.16 -23.12 34.29
N MET A 566 19.45 -23.38 35.56
CA MET A 566 19.12 -22.40 36.62
C MET A 566 19.93 -21.12 36.51
N CYS A 567 21.20 -21.20 36.14
CA CYS A 567 22.00 -20.01 35.83
C CYS A 567 21.49 -19.26 34.62
N SER A 568 21.07 -19.95 33.58
CA SER A 568 20.49 -19.37 32.37
C SER A 568 19.15 -18.67 32.67
N LEU A 569 18.27 -19.32 33.42
CA LEU A 569 16.99 -18.74 33.83
C LEU A 569 17.17 -17.43 34.62
N LYS A 570 18.15 -17.39 35.51
CA LYS A 570 18.48 -16.15 36.25
C LYS A 570 18.93 -15.03 35.32
N TYR A 571 19.76 -15.35 34.34
CA TYR A 571 20.23 -14.41 33.33
C TYR A 571 19.10 -13.93 32.44
N TRP A 572 18.26 -14.84 31.94
CA TRP A 572 17.11 -14.50 31.10
C TRP A 572 16.06 -13.69 31.87
N GLN A 573 15.85 -13.96 33.16
CA GLN A 573 14.98 -13.18 34.01
C GLN A 573 15.48 -11.74 34.17
N ALA A 574 16.79 -11.54 34.35
CA ALA A 574 17.37 -10.20 34.41
C ALA A 574 17.13 -9.41 33.12
N ALA A 575 17.34 -10.02 31.96
CA ALA A 575 17.04 -9.42 30.67
C ALA A 575 15.55 -9.11 30.51
N PHE A 576 14.68 -10.03 30.88
CA PHE A 576 13.24 -9.83 30.84
C PHE A 576 12.79 -8.64 31.70
N LYS A 577 13.30 -8.51 32.91
CA LYS A 577 13.03 -7.38 33.81
C LYS A 577 13.47 -6.04 33.24
N ASN A 578 14.59 -5.98 32.53
CA ASN A 578 15.09 -4.74 31.94
C ASN A 578 14.17 -4.18 30.86
N HIS A 579 13.31 -5.00 30.27
CA HIS A 579 12.40 -4.65 29.20
C HIS A 579 10.92 -4.61 29.61
N THR A 580 10.64 -4.75 30.93
CA THR A 580 9.31 -4.62 31.50
C THR A 580 9.23 -3.33 32.35
N LYS A 581 8.21 -2.52 32.15
CA LYS A 581 8.04 -1.24 32.90
C LYS A 581 7.61 -1.44 34.37
N GLU A 582 6.92 -2.51 34.64
CA GLU A 582 6.40 -2.85 35.97
C GLU A 582 6.78 -4.29 36.32
N LYS A 583 6.85 -4.59 37.59
CA LYS A 583 7.14 -5.95 38.09
C LYS A 583 5.98 -6.93 37.84
N THR A 584 5.31 -6.79 36.73
CA THR A 584 4.09 -7.54 36.39
C THR A 584 4.34 -8.89 35.72
N GLY A 585 5.58 -9.17 35.34
CA GLY A 585 5.89 -10.40 34.59
C GLY A 585 5.33 -10.43 33.17
N ILE A 586 5.09 -9.28 32.58
CA ILE A 586 4.52 -9.12 31.24
C ILE A 586 5.49 -8.32 30.37
N LEU A 587 5.92 -8.91 29.25
CA LEU A 587 6.70 -8.25 28.23
C LEU A 587 5.78 -7.80 27.09
N LYS A 588 5.81 -6.52 26.74
CA LYS A 588 5.13 -6.05 25.52
C LYS A 588 5.85 -6.58 24.29
N ALA A 589 5.08 -7.00 23.28
CA ALA A 589 5.64 -7.60 22.07
C ALA A 589 6.67 -6.69 21.37
N GLU A 590 6.47 -5.36 21.41
CA GLU A 590 7.39 -4.38 20.83
C GLU A 590 8.78 -4.36 21.48
N ARG A 591 8.91 -4.96 22.66
CA ARG A 591 10.18 -5.04 23.42
C ARG A 591 10.90 -6.38 23.23
N LEU A 592 10.28 -7.34 22.54
CA LEU A 592 10.86 -8.68 22.39
C LEU A 592 12.20 -8.66 21.65
N ARG A 593 12.31 -7.90 20.57
CA ARG A 593 13.55 -7.78 19.80
C ARG A 593 14.72 -7.31 20.68
N ASP A 594 14.50 -6.26 21.45
CA ASP A 594 15.53 -5.69 22.34
C ASP A 594 15.89 -6.66 23.48
N ALA A 595 14.91 -7.34 24.05
CA ALA A 595 15.12 -8.34 25.09
C ALA A 595 15.93 -9.54 24.57
N LEU A 596 15.64 -10.03 23.38
CA LEU A 596 16.40 -11.10 22.73
C LEU A 596 17.81 -10.67 22.34
N LEU A 597 17.99 -9.42 21.93
CA LEU A 597 19.31 -8.85 21.66
C LEU A 597 20.18 -8.83 22.91
N GLU A 598 19.62 -8.49 24.07
CA GLU A 598 20.34 -8.50 25.36
C GLU A 598 20.86 -9.89 25.72
N VAL A 599 20.12 -10.94 25.44
CA VAL A 599 20.56 -12.33 25.67
C VAL A 599 21.44 -12.90 24.56
N GLY A 600 21.68 -12.17 23.48
CA GLY A 600 22.65 -12.51 22.45
C GLY A 600 22.12 -12.74 21.06
N PHE A 601 20.83 -12.59 20.78
CA PHE A 601 20.23 -12.81 19.48
C PHE A 601 19.97 -11.51 18.73
N GLN A 602 20.69 -11.28 17.65
CA GLN A 602 20.39 -10.25 16.68
C GLN A 602 19.49 -10.87 15.62
N LEU A 603 18.30 -10.29 15.41
CA LEU A 603 17.28 -10.82 14.51
C LEU A 603 16.91 -9.82 13.42
N ASN A 604 16.56 -10.34 12.25
CA ASN A 604 15.89 -9.55 11.22
C ASN A 604 14.37 -9.54 11.43
N THR A 605 13.70 -8.73 10.63
CA THR A 605 12.24 -8.57 10.72
C THR A 605 11.48 -9.85 10.41
N ASP A 606 11.93 -10.65 9.45
CA ASP A 606 11.26 -11.89 9.08
C ASP A 606 11.28 -12.92 10.22
N VAL A 607 12.42 -13.13 10.82
CA VAL A 607 12.53 -14.06 11.97
C VAL A 607 11.74 -13.56 13.16
N LEU A 608 11.82 -12.26 13.45
CA LEU A 608 11.02 -11.65 14.53
C LEU A 608 9.53 -11.82 14.29
N SER A 609 9.05 -11.65 13.06
CA SER A 609 7.64 -11.86 12.70
C SER A 609 7.14 -13.25 13.06
N ILE A 610 7.96 -14.27 12.80
CA ILE A 610 7.61 -15.66 13.10
C ILE A 610 7.53 -15.87 14.61
N LEU A 611 8.49 -15.33 15.37
CA LEU A 611 8.47 -15.42 16.83
C LEU A 611 7.26 -14.71 17.45
N ILE A 612 6.92 -13.54 16.96
CA ILE A 612 5.71 -12.82 17.40
C ILE A 612 4.46 -13.62 17.09
N LEU A 613 4.33 -14.15 15.87
CA LEU A 613 3.19 -15.00 15.50
C LEU A 613 3.08 -16.22 16.41
N ARG A 614 4.21 -16.80 16.82
CA ARG A 614 4.26 -18.01 17.63
C ARG A 614 3.95 -17.76 19.11
N TYR A 615 4.40 -16.65 19.67
CA TYR A 615 4.41 -16.42 21.11
C TYR A 615 3.55 -15.27 21.61
N MET A 616 3.25 -14.28 20.79
CA MET A 616 2.42 -13.14 21.20
C MET A 616 1.01 -13.59 21.55
N ARG A 617 0.54 -13.17 22.72
CA ARG A 617 -0.82 -13.41 23.18
C ARG A 617 -1.79 -12.36 22.62
N LYS A 618 -3.09 -12.62 22.73
CA LYS A 618 -4.13 -11.73 22.21
C LYS A 618 -4.03 -10.28 22.70
N ASP A 619 -3.56 -10.08 23.90
CA ASP A 619 -3.35 -8.76 24.50
C ASP A 619 -2.07 -8.04 24.01
N GLY A 620 -1.31 -8.64 23.11
CA GLY A 620 -0.07 -8.11 22.56
C GLY A 620 1.12 -8.25 23.49
N THR A 621 1.10 -9.18 24.42
CA THR A 621 2.14 -9.41 25.41
C THR A 621 2.68 -10.82 25.37
N LEU A 622 3.86 -11.03 26.01
CA LEU A 622 4.47 -12.33 26.24
C LEU A 622 4.69 -12.51 27.75
N ARG A 623 4.54 -13.76 28.19
CA ARG A 623 4.90 -14.16 29.53
C ARG A 623 6.37 -14.59 29.57
N PHE A 624 6.94 -14.73 30.77
CA PHE A 624 8.33 -15.19 30.92
C PHE A 624 8.57 -16.56 30.28
N GLY A 625 7.63 -17.50 30.42
CA GLY A 625 7.71 -18.80 29.75
C GLY A 625 7.76 -18.72 28.24
N ASP A 626 7.02 -17.80 27.63
CA ASP A 626 7.07 -17.55 26.18
C ASP A 626 8.46 -17.03 25.76
N PHE A 627 9.04 -16.14 26.54
CA PHE A 627 10.38 -15.61 26.33
C PHE A 627 11.47 -16.69 26.43
N VAL A 628 11.37 -17.54 27.45
CA VAL A 628 12.29 -18.70 27.62
C VAL A 628 12.16 -19.66 26.43
N SER A 629 10.94 -19.96 26.00
CA SER A 629 10.71 -20.83 24.84
C SER A 629 11.33 -20.25 23.56
N ALA A 630 11.18 -18.96 23.33
CA ALA A 630 11.82 -18.27 22.19
C ALA A 630 13.34 -18.37 22.23
N ILE A 631 13.95 -18.17 23.39
CA ILE A 631 15.40 -18.29 23.57
C ILE A 631 15.88 -19.72 23.27
N LEU A 632 15.19 -20.75 23.75
CA LEU A 632 15.54 -22.14 23.53
C LEU A 632 15.46 -22.52 22.05
N HIS A 633 14.38 -22.15 21.38
CA HIS A 633 14.21 -22.38 19.93
C HIS A 633 15.31 -21.68 19.12
N LEU A 634 15.61 -20.43 19.42
CA LEU A 634 16.68 -19.68 18.74
C LEU A 634 18.06 -20.29 19.01
N SER A 635 18.33 -20.73 20.26
CA SER A 635 19.58 -21.40 20.61
C SER A 635 19.78 -22.67 19.80
N ASP A 636 18.73 -23.49 19.64
CA ASP A 636 18.77 -24.70 18.82
C ASP A 636 18.97 -24.37 17.34
N ALA A 637 18.22 -23.43 16.80
CA ALA A 637 18.32 -23.06 15.40
C ALA A 637 19.71 -22.53 15.03
N PHE A 638 20.25 -21.60 15.80
CA PHE A 638 21.61 -21.10 15.59
C PHE A 638 22.67 -22.16 15.82
N GLY A 639 22.54 -22.99 16.86
CA GLY A 639 23.49 -24.07 17.17
C GLY A 639 23.56 -25.11 16.04
N ILE A 640 22.42 -25.52 15.50
CA ILE A 640 22.34 -26.44 14.36
C ILE A 640 23.00 -25.82 13.13
N PHE A 641 22.64 -24.55 12.81
CA PHE A 641 23.21 -23.88 11.66
C PHE A 641 24.72 -23.72 11.74
N GLU A 642 25.23 -23.22 12.86
CA GLU A 642 26.67 -23.05 13.08
C GLU A 642 27.42 -24.39 12.99
N SER A 643 26.87 -25.48 13.53
CA SER A 643 27.47 -26.81 13.45
C SER A 643 27.60 -27.35 12.03
N LYS A 644 26.74 -26.90 11.12
CA LYS A 644 26.67 -27.33 9.71
C LYS A 644 27.34 -26.34 8.75
N ASP A 645 27.77 -25.17 9.22
CA ASP A 645 28.48 -24.14 8.44
C ASP A 645 29.89 -23.88 8.99
N PRO A 646 30.81 -24.85 8.91
CA PRO A 646 32.14 -24.70 9.46
C PRO A 646 32.99 -23.65 8.74
N LEU A 647 32.65 -23.32 7.50
CA LEU A 647 33.34 -22.31 6.70
C LEU A 647 32.75 -20.90 6.86
N GLN A 648 31.69 -20.75 7.63
CA GLN A 648 31.00 -19.49 7.89
C GLN A 648 30.59 -18.73 6.59
N ASN A 649 30.15 -19.48 5.59
CA ASN A 649 29.72 -18.93 4.31
C ASN A 649 28.23 -18.53 4.26
N GLY A 650 27.49 -18.74 5.35
CA GLY A 650 26.10 -18.38 5.50
C GLY A 650 25.12 -19.31 4.78
N THR A 651 25.59 -20.50 4.34
CA THR A 651 24.75 -21.50 3.68
C THR A 651 25.06 -22.90 4.19
N ILE A 652 24.01 -23.71 4.33
CA ILE A 652 24.15 -25.13 4.71
C ILE A 652 23.37 -26.00 3.72
N LYS A 653 23.84 -27.23 3.57
CA LYS A 653 23.12 -28.28 2.83
C LYS A 653 22.69 -29.35 3.81
N LEU A 654 21.42 -29.72 3.76
CA LEU A 654 20.83 -30.74 4.63
C LEU A 654 20.12 -31.79 3.78
N SER A 655 20.24 -33.06 4.20
CA SER A 655 19.33 -34.09 3.70
C SER A 655 17.92 -33.88 4.27
N LEU A 656 16.92 -34.53 3.67
CA LEU A 656 15.55 -34.45 4.20
C LEU A 656 15.44 -34.85 5.66
N THR A 657 16.16 -35.92 6.04
CA THR A 657 16.19 -36.41 7.45
C THR A 657 16.78 -35.35 8.39
N GLU A 658 17.91 -34.77 7.99
CA GLU A 658 18.56 -33.71 8.80
C GLU A 658 17.68 -32.48 8.91
N TRP A 659 17.01 -32.07 7.80
CA TRP A 659 16.07 -30.96 7.81
C TRP A 659 14.89 -31.22 8.74
N LEU A 660 14.25 -32.38 8.62
CA LEU A 660 13.12 -32.76 9.47
C LEU A 660 13.52 -32.79 10.95
N ARG A 661 14.70 -33.39 11.26
CA ARG A 661 15.21 -33.38 12.61
C ARG A 661 15.42 -31.96 13.14
N SER A 662 16.10 -31.12 12.38
CA SER A 662 16.37 -29.74 12.77
C SER A 662 15.10 -28.93 12.99
N SER A 663 14.15 -29.01 12.06
CA SER A 663 12.90 -28.27 12.15
C SER A 663 11.95 -28.76 13.26
N LEU A 664 12.03 -30.03 13.65
CA LEU A 664 11.23 -30.58 14.74
C LEU A 664 11.89 -30.36 16.12
N MET A 665 13.19 -30.13 16.17
CA MET A 665 13.89 -29.77 17.40
C MET A 665 13.72 -28.30 17.77
N CYS A 666 13.50 -27.44 16.79
CA CYS A 666 13.32 -26.00 16.99
C CYS A 666 11.88 -25.60 17.32
#